data_ea150707856fe30389bc5e0ee3621a9c
#
_entry.id   ea150707856fe30389bc5e0ee3621a9c
#
_cell.length_a   1.000
_cell.length_b   1.000
_cell.length_c   1.000
_cell.angle_alpha   90.00
_cell.angle_beta   90.00
_cell.angle_gamma   90.00
#
_symmetry.space_group_name_H-M   'P 1'
#
loop_
_entity.id
_entity.type
_entity.pdbx_description
1 polymer ?
#
loop_
_entity_poly.entity_id
_entity_poly.type
_entity_poly.pdbx_seq_one_letter_code
_entity_poly.pdbx_strand_id
1 'polypeptide(L)'
;MTSPTLIPAHAPGAREPGFTAQDYEAAAALARSDPDAWWRSVAAGLDWFTRPTKIKDVSFDQADFRIRWFEDGVLNVAHECVDRHLPHRADDTAIIWEGDDPTDARRISYRELHEQVCRMANVLKAHGVARGDRVTVYLPMIPEAAYALLACARIGAVHSVVFGGFSPDALAGRIEDSRSEVVITADEGVRGGRKVPLKANVDAALDKVSGVRSVLVVRRTGADVAMRDGRDHDYASAAAQVSADCPCEPMGAEDPLFILYTSGSTGKPKGVLHTTGGYLAWAAWTHRTVFDYRPGEVFWCTADVGWVTGHSYIVYGPLANGATTLMFEGVPNHPTSSRFWEVIDKHQVEIFYTAPTAIRALMREGEEPVRRTSRASLRLLGSVGEPINPEAWLWYWRVVGGERCPIVDTWWQTETGGILISPIAGATDMKPGSATRPLPGVHPQLVTAEGEPLEGEAEGNLCLTDSWPGQARTLWGDHDRFLQTYFSTYPGKYFTGDGCRRDADGYYWITGRVDDVINVSGHRIGTAEVESALVGHAGVAEAAVVGFPHDVKGQGLWCYVTLQADVQPTDELRAELVRWVRQEIGPFAAPDVIQWAPGLPKTRSGKIMRRILRKIAEGDVSSLGDTSTLADPAVVDDLVANRVG
;
A
#
# COMPACT_ATOMS: atom_id res chain seq x y z
N MET A 1 -22.64 -22.92 3.87
CA MET A 1 -22.30 -21.52 4.23
C MET A 1 -23.50 -20.67 3.89
N THR A 2 -24.01 -19.88 4.85
CA THR A 2 -25.05 -18.89 4.54
C THR A 2 -24.45 -17.85 3.60
N SER A 3 -25.18 -17.47 2.53
CA SER A 3 -24.72 -16.41 1.63
C SER A 3 -24.35 -15.17 2.45
N PRO A 4 -23.17 -14.54 2.21
CA PRO A 4 -22.77 -13.36 2.97
C PRO A 4 -23.80 -12.25 2.79
N THR A 5 -24.09 -11.54 3.88
CA THR A 5 -25.08 -10.44 3.88
C THR A 5 -24.65 -9.37 2.88
N LEU A 6 -25.50 -9.05 1.94
CA LEU A 6 -25.29 -7.95 1.00
C LEU A 6 -25.58 -6.62 1.71
N ILE A 7 -24.64 -5.71 1.69
CA ILE A 7 -24.74 -4.36 2.26
C ILE A 7 -24.84 -3.37 1.11
N PRO A 8 -25.91 -2.54 1.05
CA PRO A 8 -26.13 -1.62 -0.06
C PRO A 8 -24.99 -0.62 -0.24
N ALA A 9 -24.67 -0.32 -1.49
CA ALA A 9 -23.69 0.69 -1.88
C ALA A 9 -24.01 2.08 -1.33
N HIS A 10 -25.29 2.37 -1.17
CA HIS A 10 -25.81 3.68 -0.77
C HIS A 10 -26.67 3.53 0.48
N ALA A 11 -26.24 4.18 1.57
CA ALA A 11 -27.01 4.19 2.81
C ALA A 11 -28.24 5.10 2.66
N PRO A 12 -29.39 4.78 3.29
CA PRO A 12 -30.56 5.66 3.29
C PRO A 12 -30.22 7.06 3.80
N GLY A 13 -30.54 8.08 2.99
CA GLY A 13 -30.26 9.49 3.33
C GLY A 13 -28.83 9.94 3.09
N ALA A 14 -27.97 9.09 2.55
CA ALA A 14 -26.64 9.51 2.10
C ALA A 14 -26.75 10.43 0.88
N ARG A 15 -25.71 11.20 0.65
CA ARG A 15 -25.57 12.08 -0.51
C ARG A 15 -25.49 11.26 -1.80
N GLU A 16 -26.14 11.76 -2.86
CA GLU A 16 -26.05 11.14 -4.20
C GLU A 16 -24.58 10.93 -4.63
N PRO A 17 -24.22 9.73 -5.07
CA PRO A 17 -22.86 9.43 -5.50
C PRO A 17 -22.52 10.18 -6.80
N GLY A 18 -21.23 10.50 -6.97
CA GLY A 18 -20.73 11.10 -8.21
C GLY A 18 -20.52 10.11 -9.33
N PHE A 19 -20.46 8.83 -8.98
CA PHE A 19 -20.36 7.72 -9.91
C PHE A 19 -21.36 6.64 -9.47
N THR A 20 -22.39 6.42 -10.27
CA THR A 20 -23.52 5.53 -9.96
C THR A 20 -23.28 4.11 -10.49
N ALA A 21 -24.16 3.16 -10.12
CA ALA A 21 -24.17 1.84 -10.71
C ALA A 21 -24.42 1.89 -12.24
N GLN A 22 -25.22 2.85 -12.72
CA GLN A 22 -25.43 3.05 -14.16
C GLN A 22 -24.15 3.56 -14.85
N ASP A 23 -23.40 4.45 -14.22
CA ASP A 23 -22.11 4.94 -14.73
C ASP A 23 -21.09 3.79 -14.79
N TYR A 24 -21.09 2.90 -13.79
CA TYR A 24 -20.23 1.71 -13.80
C TYR A 24 -20.54 0.82 -15.00
N GLU A 25 -21.80 0.49 -15.25
CA GLU A 25 -22.20 -0.37 -16.37
C GLU A 25 -21.90 0.30 -17.72
N ALA A 26 -22.11 1.62 -17.83
CA ALA A 26 -21.77 2.38 -19.04
C ALA A 26 -20.25 2.39 -19.30
N ALA A 27 -19.45 2.65 -18.26
CA ALA A 27 -17.99 2.63 -18.33
C ALA A 27 -17.45 1.24 -18.68
N ALA A 28 -17.99 0.18 -18.06
CA ALA A 28 -17.61 -1.19 -18.34
C ALA A 28 -18.00 -1.62 -19.78
N ALA A 29 -19.15 -1.16 -20.27
CA ALA A 29 -19.58 -1.38 -21.67
C ALA A 29 -18.67 -0.65 -22.66
N LEU A 30 -18.34 0.61 -22.40
CA LEU A 30 -17.42 1.39 -23.23
C LEU A 30 -16.02 0.75 -23.25
N ALA A 31 -15.51 0.34 -22.09
CA ALA A 31 -14.20 -0.31 -21.99
C ALA A 31 -14.10 -1.61 -22.80
N ARG A 32 -15.23 -2.33 -22.98
CA ARG A 32 -15.29 -3.53 -23.83
C ARG A 32 -15.45 -3.21 -25.32
N SER A 33 -16.28 -2.22 -25.67
CA SER A 33 -16.64 -1.93 -27.06
C SER A 33 -15.64 -1.00 -27.76
N ASP A 34 -15.04 -0.06 -27.03
CA ASP A 34 -14.05 0.91 -27.50
C ASP A 34 -13.05 1.22 -26.36
N PRO A 35 -12.06 0.32 -26.13
CA PRO A 35 -11.06 0.50 -25.07
C PRO A 35 -10.30 1.81 -25.18
N ASP A 36 -9.98 2.26 -26.40
CA ASP A 36 -9.26 3.52 -26.62
C ASP A 36 -10.07 4.74 -26.19
N ALA A 37 -11.37 4.76 -26.49
CA ALA A 37 -12.26 5.83 -26.00
C ALA A 37 -12.37 5.80 -24.48
N TRP A 38 -12.46 4.63 -23.87
CA TRP A 38 -12.48 4.48 -22.42
C TRP A 38 -11.20 5.07 -21.79
N TRP A 39 -10.03 4.61 -22.20
CA TRP A 39 -8.77 5.05 -21.63
C TRP A 39 -8.45 6.52 -21.94
N ARG A 40 -8.90 7.03 -23.07
CA ARG A 40 -8.86 8.46 -23.39
C ARG A 40 -9.70 9.27 -22.38
N SER A 41 -10.86 8.75 -21.96
CA SER A 41 -11.69 9.40 -20.94
C SER A 41 -11.03 9.44 -19.58
N VAL A 42 -10.30 8.38 -19.18
CA VAL A 42 -9.50 8.34 -17.96
C VAL A 42 -8.39 9.39 -17.99
N ALA A 43 -7.65 9.47 -19.11
CA ALA A 43 -6.58 10.44 -19.30
C ALA A 43 -7.06 11.90 -19.38
N ALA A 44 -8.30 12.14 -19.77
CA ALA A 44 -8.88 13.49 -19.91
C ALA A 44 -8.99 14.26 -18.59
N GLY A 45 -8.86 13.58 -17.44
CA GLY A 45 -8.81 14.20 -16.12
C GLY A 45 -7.53 14.97 -15.80
N LEU A 46 -6.48 14.83 -16.65
CA LEU A 46 -5.18 15.50 -16.50
C LEU A 46 -5.02 16.68 -17.46
N ASP A 47 -4.19 17.62 -17.05
CA ASP A 47 -3.83 18.83 -17.83
C ASP A 47 -2.54 18.60 -18.64
N TRP A 48 -2.67 17.86 -19.72
CA TRP A 48 -1.56 17.50 -20.59
C TRP A 48 -0.96 18.72 -21.31
N PHE A 49 0.34 18.90 -21.27
CA PHE A 49 1.05 19.87 -22.13
C PHE A 49 0.93 19.51 -23.62
N THR A 50 0.97 18.20 -23.91
CA THR A 50 0.61 17.63 -25.20
C THR A 50 -0.32 16.45 -24.96
N ARG A 51 -1.57 16.53 -25.41
CA ARG A 51 -2.55 15.45 -25.24
C ARG A 51 -2.16 14.22 -26.05
N PRO A 52 -2.24 13.02 -25.45
CA PRO A 52 -1.89 11.80 -26.15
C PRO A 52 -2.90 11.48 -27.27
N THR A 53 -2.38 11.05 -28.42
CA THR A 53 -3.15 10.47 -29.52
C THR A 53 -2.98 8.97 -29.60
N LYS A 54 -1.81 8.46 -29.18
CA LYS A 54 -1.52 7.03 -29.04
C LYS A 54 -1.89 6.58 -27.62
N ILE A 55 -3.05 5.94 -27.49
CA ILE A 55 -3.62 5.62 -26.19
C ILE A 55 -2.96 4.39 -25.57
N LYS A 56 -2.86 3.29 -26.35
CA LYS A 56 -2.39 1.99 -25.88
C LYS A 56 -1.58 1.27 -26.94
N ASP A 57 -0.40 0.77 -26.58
CA ASP A 57 0.40 -0.16 -27.37
C ASP A 57 0.94 -1.25 -26.41
N VAL A 58 0.25 -2.37 -26.34
CA VAL A 58 0.50 -3.44 -25.37
C VAL A 58 0.50 -4.79 -26.05
N SER A 59 1.47 -5.61 -25.70
CA SER A 59 1.52 -7.02 -25.99
C SER A 59 2.13 -7.79 -24.81
N PHE A 60 1.46 -8.83 -24.35
CA PHE A 60 1.98 -9.78 -23.36
C PHE A 60 2.58 -11.02 -24.02
N ASP A 61 2.68 -11.06 -25.34
CA ASP A 61 3.42 -12.11 -26.05
C ASP A 61 4.92 -11.96 -25.75
N GLN A 62 5.56 -13.02 -25.31
CA GLN A 62 6.98 -13.01 -24.97
C GLN A 62 7.90 -12.65 -26.16
N ALA A 63 7.47 -12.97 -27.39
CA ALA A 63 8.24 -12.66 -28.61
C ALA A 63 8.15 -11.16 -28.99
N ASP A 64 7.12 -10.45 -28.50
CA ASP A 64 6.85 -9.06 -28.84
C ASP A 64 6.31 -8.30 -27.63
N PHE A 65 6.95 -8.52 -26.46
CA PHE A 65 6.48 -7.96 -25.19
C PHE A 65 6.67 -6.45 -25.13
N ARG A 66 5.58 -5.73 -24.85
CA ARG A 66 5.60 -4.28 -24.62
C ARG A 66 4.40 -3.80 -23.81
N ILE A 67 4.62 -2.80 -23.00
CA ILE A 67 3.58 -2.08 -22.24
C ILE A 67 3.86 -0.59 -22.42
N ARG A 68 3.04 0.11 -23.22
CA ARG A 68 3.13 1.54 -23.45
C ARG A 68 1.75 2.17 -23.39
N TRP A 69 1.64 3.27 -22.68
CA TRP A 69 0.41 3.99 -22.48
C TRP A 69 0.61 5.49 -22.71
N PHE A 70 -0.26 6.08 -23.52
CA PHE A 70 -0.23 7.53 -23.81
C PHE A 70 1.13 7.99 -24.37
N GLU A 71 1.77 7.18 -25.20
CA GLU A 71 3.19 7.23 -25.59
C GLU A 71 3.64 8.60 -26.08
N ASP A 72 2.79 9.32 -26.82
CA ASP A 72 3.06 10.65 -27.37
C ASP A 72 2.54 11.80 -26.49
N GLY A 73 2.01 11.50 -25.32
CA GLY A 73 1.56 12.48 -24.33
C GLY A 73 2.72 13.10 -23.57
N VAL A 74 2.58 14.38 -23.25
CA VAL A 74 3.57 15.14 -22.47
C VAL A 74 2.87 15.85 -21.31
N LEU A 75 3.39 15.69 -20.09
CA LEU A 75 2.88 16.32 -18.88
C LEU A 75 4.00 16.50 -17.86
N ASN A 76 3.68 17.03 -16.68
CA ASN A 76 4.53 16.94 -15.50
C ASN A 76 3.69 16.61 -14.27
N VAL A 77 4.09 15.60 -13.51
CA VAL A 77 3.33 15.11 -12.34
C VAL A 77 3.23 16.17 -11.24
N ALA A 78 4.28 16.99 -11.02
CA ALA A 78 4.20 18.08 -10.03
C ALA A 78 3.27 19.21 -10.50
N HIS A 79 3.23 19.51 -11.80
CA HIS A 79 2.25 20.43 -12.37
C HIS A 79 0.82 19.95 -12.09
N GLU A 80 0.55 18.67 -12.34
CA GLU A 80 -0.77 18.08 -12.11
C GLU A 80 -1.20 18.10 -10.63
N CYS A 81 -0.25 17.88 -9.74
CA CYS A 81 -0.52 17.80 -8.29
C CYS A 81 -0.54 19.19 -7.61
N VAL A 82 0.08 20.20 -8.18
CA VAL A 82 0.31 21.50 -7.50
C VAL A 82 -0.07 22.67 -8.39
N ASP A 83 0.65 22.90 -9.49
CA ASP A 83 0.61 24.15 -10.24
C ASP A 83 -0.77 24.43 -10.85
N ARG A 84 -1.42 23.41 -11.43
CA ARG A 84 -2.75 23.57 -12.04
C ARG A 84 -3.84 24.02 -11.08
N HIS A 85 -3.61 23.82 -9.77
CA HIS A 85 -4.57 24.22 -8.73
C HIS A 85 -4.37 25.66 -8.26
N LEU A 86 -3.21 26.26 -8.45
CA LEU A 86 -2.87 27.60 -7.95
C LEU A 86 -3.82 28.71 -8.44
N PRO A 87 -4.30 28.72 -9.69
CA PRO A 87 -5.17 29.81 -10.16
C PRO A 87 -6.49 29.92 -9.37
N HIS A 88 -6.96 28.83 -8.75
CA HIS A 88 -8.28 28.77 -8.11
C HIS A 88 -8.26 28.30 -6.68
N ARG A 89 -7.17 27.68 -6.21
CA ARG A 89 -7.09 26.97 -4.92
C ARG A 89 -5.77 27.20 -4.18
N ALA A 90 -5.06 28.29 -4.51
CA ALA A 90 -3.74 28.56 -3.92
C ALA A 90 -3.75 28.58 -2.38
N ASP A 91 -4.82 29.09 -1.79
CA ASP A 91 -4.94 29.24 -0.33
C ASP A 91 -5.71 28.09 0.32
N ASP A 92 -6.23 27.13 -0.47
CA ASP A 92 -6.81 25.89 0.04
C ASP A 92 -5.72 25.02 0.67
N THR A 93 -6.08 24.26 1.72
CA THR A 93 -5.16 23.30 2.34
C THR A 93 -4.90 22.14 1.38
N ALA A 94 -3.64 21.94 1.01
CA ALA A 94 -3.19 20.77 0.24
C ALA A 94 -2.83 19.60 1.15
N ILE A 95 -2.06 19.88 2.21
CA ILE A 95 -1.59 18.86 3.17
C ILE A 95 -1.94 19.31 4.58
N ILE A 96 -2.57 18.40 5.33
CA ILE A 96 -2.59 18.45 6.79
C ILE A 96 -1.53 17.48 7.26
N TRP A 97 -0.53 17.96 7.98
CA TRP A 97 0.41 17.10 8.67
C TRP A 97 0.06 17.02 10.15
N GLU A 98 -0.01 15.80 10.67
CA GLU A 98 -0.25 15.50 12.07
C GLU A 98 0.95 14.72 12.61
N GLY A 99 1.63 15.27 13.60
CA GLY A 99 2.79 14.67 14.23
C GLY A 99 2.45 13.47 15.11
N ASP A 100 3.50 12.79 15.58
CA ASP A 100 3.38 11.74 16.60
C ASP A 100 2.80 12.30 17.92
N ASP A 101 3.25 13.49 18.33
CA ASP A 101 2.65 14.27 19.42
C ASP A 101 1.30 14.88 18.95
N PRO A 102 0.18 14.64 19.66
CA PRO A 102 -1.12 15.20 19.32
C PRO A 102 -1.19 16.74 19.28
N THR A 103 -0.23 17.43 19.87
CA THR A 103 -0.18 18.91 19.85
C THR A 103 0.60 19.45 18.65
N ASP A 104 1.29 18.60 17.89
CA ASP A 104 2.13 18.97 16.76
C ASP A 104 1.38 18.71 15.43
N ALA A 105 0.90 19.79 14.80
CA ALA A 105 0.19 19.71 13.53
C ALA A 105 0.43 20.95 12.69
N ARG A 106 0.41 20.79 11.35
CA ARG A 106 0.55 21.89 10.39
C ARG A 106 -0.49 21.75 9.25
N ARG A 107 -0.94 22.89 8.76
CA ARG A 107 -1.70 22.98 7.50
C ARG A 107 -0.84 23.68 6.46
N ILE A 108 -0.72 23.08 5.31
CA ILE A 108 0.10 23.55 4.20
C ILE A 108 -0.83 23.83 3.03
N SER A 109 -0.87 25.08 2.57
CA SER A 109 -1.68 25.46 1.42
C SER A 109 -1.04 24.99 0.11
N TYR A 110 -1.80 24.98 -0.99
CA TYR A 110 -1.25 24.69 -2.33
C TYR A 110 -0.17 25.70 -2.71
N ARG A 111 -0.28 26.96 -2.32
CA ARG A 111 0.75 27.99 -2.51
C ARG A 111 2.04 27.64 -1.75
N GLU A 112 1.92 27.33 -0.46
CA GLU A 112 3.08 26.92 0.35
C GLU A 112 3.71 25.62 -0.19
N LEU A 113 2.88 24.64 -0.56
CA LEU A 113 3.35 23.40 -1.17
C LEU A 113 4.14 23.68 -2.47
N HIS A 114 3.64 24.54 -3.33
CA HIS A 114 4.34 24.97 -4.55
C HIS A 114 5.72 25.59 -4.24
N GLU A 115 5.79 26.54 -3.31
CA GLU A 115 7.03 27.19 -2.91
C GLU A 115 8.05 26.19 -2.36
N GLN A 116 7.62 25.28 -1.49
CA GLN A 116 8.49 24.27 -0.88
C GLN A 116 8.98 23.24 -1.92
N VAL A 117 8.11 22.80 -2.82
CA VAL A 117 8.47 21.89 -3.91
C VAL A 117 9.47 22.55 -4.86
N CYS A 118 9.27 23.83 -5.22
CA CYS A 118 10.21 24.56 -6.05
C CYS A 118 11.58 24.75 -5.37
N ARG A 119 11.61 25.05 -4.07
CA ARG A 119 12.86 25.16 -3.31
C ARG A 119 13.58 23.81 -3.25
N MET A 120 12.88 22.72 -2.92
CA MET A 120 13.46 21.36 -2.92
C MET A 120 14.02 21.00 -4.31
N ALA A 121 13.28 21.30 -5.37
CA ALA A 121 13.72 21.07 -6.75
C ALA A 121 14.98 21.86 -7.09
N ASN A 122 15.05 23.12 -6.72
CA ASN A 122 16.23 23.96 -6.94
C ASN A 122 17.42 23.53 -6.09
N VAL A 123 17.22 23.06 -4.85
CA VAL A 123 18.28 22.45 -4.03
C VAL A 123 18.81 21.20 -4.72
N LEU A 124 17.95 20.31 -5.21
CA LEU A 124 18.38 19.12 -5.96
C LEU A 124 19.21 19.48 -7.19
N LYS A 125 18.78 20.49 -7.97
CA LYS A 125 19.53 21.01 -9.14
C LYS A 125 20.88 21.60 -8.71
N ALA A 126 20.95 22.34 -7.63
CA ALA A 126 22.20 22.91 -7.11
C ALA A 126 23.18 21.81 -6.67
N HIS A 127 22.66 20.65 -6.26
CA HIS A 127 23.44 19.45 -5.97
C HIS A 127 23.63 18.55 -7.21
N GLY A 128 23.39 19.09 -8.42
CA GLY A 128 23.68 18.45 -9.71
C GLY A 128 22.71 17.36 -10.13
N VAL A 129 21.50 17.29 -9.54
CA VAL A 129 20.46 16.37 -10.00
C VAL A 129 19.86 16.89 -11.29
N ALA A 130 19.82 16.05 -12.31
CA ALA A 130 19.24 16.29 -13.62
C ALA A 130 18.13 15.30 -13.95
N ARG A 131 17.43 15.53 -15.06
CA ARG A 131 16.42 14.61 -15.61
C ARG A 131 17.00 13.20 -15.76
N GLY A 132 16.27 12.21 -15.24
CA GLY A 132 16.64 10.79 -15.26
C GLY A 132 17.58 10.35 -14.13
N ASP A 133 18.12 11.27 -13.34
CA ASP A 133 18.92 10.90 -12.15
C ASP A 133 18.03 10.34 -11.05
N ARG A 134 18.59 9.43 -10.24
CA ARG A 134 17.89 8.81 -9.11
C ARG A 134 18.23 9.54 -7.82
N VAL A 135 17.20 9.77 -7.03
CA VAL A 135 17.29 10.37 -5.70
C VAL A 135 16.70 9.41 -4.67
N THR A 136 17.48 8.99 -3.70
CA THR A 136 16.96 8.19 -2.58
C THR A 136 16.33 9.10 -1.53
N VAL A 137 15.11 8.79 -1.13
CA VAL A 137 14.36 9.50 -0.09
C VAL A 137 14.19 8.58 1.11
N TYR A 138 14.83 8.92 2.23
CA TYR A 138 14.78 8.16 3.49
C TYR A 138 14.32 9.09 4.61
N LEU A 139 13.03 9.42 4.60
CA LEU A 139 12.39 10.40 5.48
C LEU A 139 11.28 9.75 6.31
N PRO A 140 10.95 10.30 7.49
CA PRO A 140 9.72 9.96 8.19
C PRO A 140 8.51 10.60 7.50
N MET A 141 7.30 10.35 8.00
CA MET A 141 6.06 10.92 7.47
C MET A 141 5.92 12.41 7.81
N ILE A 142 6.78 13.23 7.24
CA ILE A 142 6.79 14.70 7.36
C ILE A 142 6.51 15.34 5.98
N PRO A 143 6.07 16.60 5.93
CA PRO A 143 5.75 17.28 4.67
C PRO A 143 6.88 17.27 3.65
N GLU A 144 8.13 17.32 4.12
CA GLU A 144 9.33 17.29 3.28
C GLU A 144 9.44 15.99 2.46
N ALA A 145 8.80 14.90 2.91
CA ALA A 145 8.73 13.68 2.10
C ALA A 145 7.87 13.90 0.85
N ALA A 146 6.71 14.54 0.98
CA ALA A 146 5.89 14.92 -0.18
C ALA A 146 6.60 15.95 -1.07
N TYR A 147 7.29 16.91 -0.47
CA TYR A 147 8.08 17.89 -1.24
C TYR A 147 9.16 17.21 -2.06
N ALA A 148 9.85 16.21 -1.50
CA ALA A 148 10.91 15.48 -2.19
C ALA A 148 10.38 14.68 -3.40
N LEU A 149 9.26 13.97 -3.25
CA LEU A 149 8.64 13.22 -4.35
C LEU A 149 8.22 14.16 -5.49
N LEU A 150 7.52 15.24 -5.15
CA LEU A 150 7.04 16.23 -6.11
C LEU A 150 8.19 17.03 -6.75
N ALA A 151 9.23 17.34 -6.00
CA ALA A 151 10.41 18.03 -6.52
C ALA A 151 11.18 17.18 -7.54
N CYS A 152 11.37 15.88 -7.26
CA CYS A 152 11.92 14.94 -8.23
C CYS A 152 11.07 14.89 -9.50
N ALA A 153 9.75 14.72 -9.36
CA ALA A 153 8.83 14.73 -10.50
C ALA A 153 8.90 16.05 -11.29
N ARG A 154 9.04 17.18 -10.60
CA ARG A 154 9.11 18.53 -11.22
C ARG A 154 10.27 18.67 -12.18
N ILE A 155 11.45 18.15 -11.81
CA ILE A 155 12.68 18.26 -12.61
C ILE A 155 12.98 17.03 -13.46
N GLY A 156 12.05 16.05 -13.49
CA GLY A 156 12.22 14.81 -14.23
C GLY A 156 13.25 13.84 -13.62
N ALA A 157 13.60 14.00 -12.35
CA ALA A 157 14.38 13.01 -11.60
C ALA A 157 13.50 11.85 -11.13
N VAL A 158 14.11 10.69 -10.93
CA VAL A 158 13.43 9.46 -10.51
C VAL A 158 13.64 9.26 -9.01
N HIS A 159 12.59 9.36 -8.20
CA HIS A 159 12.76 9.10 -6.78
C HIS A 159 12.70 7.62 -6.44
N SER A 160 13.47 7.22 -5.42
CA SER A 160 13.45 5.91 -4.80
C SER A 160 13.23 6.08 -3.31
N VAL A 161 11.98 5.91 -2.86
CA VAL A 161 11.65 6.06 -1.45
C VAL A 161 11.99 4.78 -0.70
N VAL A 162 12.71 4.94 0.39
CA VAL A 162 13.03 3.87 1.33
C VAL A 162 12.33 4.16 2.64
N PHE A 163 11.56 3.20 3.13
CA PHE A 163 10.82 3.35 4.38
C PHE A 163 11.78 3.71 5.54
N GLY A 164 11.49 4.80 6.27
CA GLY A 164 12.34 5.35 7.33
C GLY A 164 12.64 4.41 8.50
N GLY A 165 12.00 3.28 8.51
CA GLY A 165 12.24 2.23 9.47
C GLY A 165 13.15 1.09 8.99
N PHE A 166 13.64 1.09 7.75
CA PHE A 166 14.55 0.05 7.28
C PHE A 166 15.95 0.20 7.87
N SER A 167 16.64 -0.94 7.98
CA SER A 167 18.02 -1.00 8.47
C SER A 167 19.01 -0.31 7.51
N PRO A 168 20.22 0.02 7.98
CA PRO A 168 21.31 0.50 7.13
C PRO A 168 21.62 -0.42 5.94
N ASP A 169 21.56 -1.75 6.13
CA ASP A 169 21.80 -2.72 5.06
C ASP A 169 20.72 -2.67 3.97
N ALA A 170 19.47 -2.60 4.39
CA ALA A 170 18.34 -2.47 3.47
C ALA A 170 18.40 -1.16 2.68
N LEU A 171 18.82 -0.07 3.31
CA LEU A 171 19.04 1.23 2.67
C LEU A 171 20.22 1.18 1.69
N ALA A 172 21.36 0.63 2.11
CA ALA A 172 22.55 0.51 1.29
C ALA A 172 22.29 -0.26 -0.01
N GLY A 173 21.62 -1.43 0.07
CA GLY A 173 21.30 -2.23 -1.11
C GLY A 173 20.39 -1.49 -2.10
N ARG A 174 19.48 -0.62 -1.65
CA ARG A 174 18.61 0.17 -2.52
C ARG A 174 19.34 1.33 -3.17
N ILE A 175 20.21 1.99 -2.44
CA ILE A 175 21.10 3.05 -2.98
C ILE A 175 21.99 2.49 -4.08
N GLU A 176 22.62 1.34 -3.82
CA GLU A 176 23.50 0.67 -4.77
C GLU A 176 22.75 0.25 -6.04
N ASP A 177 21.61 -0.44 -5.90
CA ASP A 177 20.81 -0.95 -7.02
C ASP A 177 20.23 0.20 -7.87
N SER A 178 19.70 1.25 -7.24
CA SER A 178 19.19 2.44 -7.94
C SER A 178 20.31 3.33 -8.49
N ARG A 179 21.53 3.19 -8.01
CA ARG A 179 22.66 4.07 -8.29
C ARG A 179 22.33 5.53 -7.98
N SER A 180 21.72 5.76 -6.84
CA SER A 180 21.42 7.12 -6.37
C SER A 180 22.68 7.83 -5.92
N GLU A 181 22.88 9.06 -6.40
CA GLU A 181 24.02 9.90 -6.00
C GLU A 181 23.64 10.95 -4.95
N VAL A 182 22.36 11.16 -4.71
CA VAL A 182 21.82 12.08 -3.72
C VAL A 182 20.85 11.35 -2.82
N VAL A 183 20.97 11.57 -1.51
CA VAL A 183 20.08 11.04 -0.48
C VAL A 183 19.44 12.20 0.27
N ILE A 184 18.13 12.15 0.47
CA ILE A 184 17.39 13.08 1.34
C ILE A 184 16.99 12.31 2.59
N THR A 185 17.36 12.81 3.77
CA THR A 185 17.05 12.18 5.05
C THR A 185 16.69 13.23 6.11
N ALA A 186 16.37 12.79 7.32
CA ALA A 186 16.21 13.67 8.48
C ALA A 186 17.25 13.34 9.57
N ASP A 187 17.42 14.26 10.50
CA ASP A 187 18.23 14.00 11.70
C ASP A 187 17.71 12.76 12.43
N GLU A 188 16.46 12.78 12.85
CA GLU A 188 15.75 11.68 13.46
C GLU A 188 14.30 11.66 12.93
N GLY A 189 13.61 10.53 13.07
CA GLY A 189 12.15 10.43 12.99
C GLY A 189 11.56 10.23 14.38
N VAL A 190 10.24 10.47 14.52
CA VAL A 190 9.49 10.17 15.74
C VAL A 190 8.37 9.21 15.40
N ARG A 191 8.23 8.12 16.16
CA ARG A 191 7.18 7.13 15.93
C ARG A 191 6.77 6.41 17.21
N GLY A 192 5.54 6.60 17.65
CA GLY A 192 5.03 5.99 18.89
C GLY A 192 5.83 6.43 20.13
N GLY A 193 6.20 7.70 20.21
CA GLY A 193 7.03 8.26 21.28
C GLY A 193 8.51 7.88 21.22
N ARG A 194 8.93 7.12 20.19
CA ARG A 194 10.34 6.68 20.05
C ARG A 194 11.03 7.43 18.93
N LYS A 195 12.31 7.74 19.14
CA LYS A 195 13.17 8.34 18.13
C LYS A 195 13.78 7.26 17.22
N VAL A 196 13.83 7.54 15.93
CA VAL A 196 14.48 6.71 14.91
C VAL A 196 15.69 7.46 14.38
N PRO A 197 16.93 6.96 14.52
CA PRO A 197 18.15 7.67 14.18
C PRO A 197 18.44 7.62 12.66
N LEU A 198 17.67 8.37 11.87
CA LEU A 198 17.70 8.28 10.41
C LEU A 198 19.05 8.67 9.81
N LYS A 199 19.64 9.79 10.27
CA LYS A 199 20.94 10.23 9.78
C LYS A 199 22.06 9.22 10.12
N ALA A 200 22.04 8.65 11.31
CA ALA A 200 23.00 7.61 11.70
C ALA A 200 22.85 6.34 10.83
N ASN A 201 21.61 5.96 10.51
CA ASN A 201 21.34 4.84 9.59
C ASN A 201 21.86 5.12 8.17
N VAL A 202 21.72 6.37 7.68
CA VAL A 202 22.30 6.79 6.40
C VAL A 202 23.82 6.69 6.43
N ASP A 203 24.47 7.19 7.48
CA ASP A 203 25.93 7.11 7.60
C ASP A 203 26.41 5.66 7.58
N ALA A 204 25.78 4.79 8.37
CA ALA A 204 26.11 3.35 8.38
C ALA A 204 25.83 2.65 7.04
N ALA A 205 24.84 3.10 6.28
CA ALA A 205 24.60 2.59 4.92
C ALA A 205 25.69 3.06 3.94
N LEU A 206 26.09 4.34 4.03
CA LEU A 206 27.09 4.94 3.15
C LEU A 206 28.53 4.48 3.43
N ASP A 207 28.77 3.86 4.58
CA ASP A 207 30.05 3.14 4.84
C ASP A 207 30.15 1.84 4.02
N LYS A 208 29.04 1.33 3.48
CA LYS A 208 28.95 0.09 2.72
C LYS A 208 28.87 0.29 1.22
N VAL A 209 28.46 1.47 0.76
CA VAL A 209 28.27 1.79 -0.66
C VAL A 209 28.99 3.07 -1.04
N SER A 210 29.38 3.17 -2.31
CA SER A 210 30.06 4.34 -2.85
C SER A 210 29.15 5.08 -3.86
N GLY A 211 29.54 6.30 -4.22
CA GLY A 211 28.89 7.07 -5.29
C GLY A 211 27.91 8.13 -4.79
N VAL A 212 27.48 8.11 -3.54
CA VAL A 212 26.66 9.20 -2.97
C VAL A 212 27.54 10.41 -2.70
N ARG A 213 27.26 11.50 -3.41
CA ARG A 213 28.01 12.76 -3.32
C ARG A 213 27.37 13.81 -2.42
N SER A 214 26.05 13.70 -2.20
CA SER A 214 25.31 14.66 -1.36
C SER A 214 24.25 13.97 -0.52
N VAL A 215 24.19 14.37 0.75
CA VAL A 215 23.14 14.00 1.71
C VAL A 215 22.46 15.29 2.19
N LEU A 216 21.18 15.45 1.90
CA LEU A 216 20.36 16.57 2.37
C LEU A 216 19.69 16.16 3.67
N VAL A 217 19.93 16.89 4.76
CA VAL A 217 19.44 16.56 6.09
C VAL A 217 18.37 17.54 6.53
N VAL A 218 17.15 17.05 6.70
CA VAL A 218 16.01 17.80 7.26
C VAL A 218 16.10 17.75 8.80
N ARG A 219 15.87 18.87 9.47
CA ARG A 219 15.83 18.94 10.94
C ARG A 219 14.42 18.69 11.45
N ARG A 220 14.09 17.44 11.79
CA ARG A 220 12.78 17.08 12.35
C ARG A 220 12.73 17.22 13.87
N THR A 221 13.74 16.76 14.57
CA THR A 221 13.80 16.81 16.04
C THR A 221 14.79 17.88 16.56
N GLY A 222 15.64 18.41 15.70
CA GLY A 222 16.72 19.31 16.07
C GLY A 222 17.89 18.59 16.78
N ALA A 223 17.98 17.27 16.62
CA ALA A 223 19.07 16.48 17.20
C ALA A 223 20.42 16.91 16.65
N ASP A 224 21.42 16.88 17.52
CA ASP A 224 22.82 17.02 17.12
C ASP A 224 23.28 15.72 16.46
N VAL A 225 23.45 15.75 15.13
CA VAL A 225 23.86 14.60 14.33
C VAL A 225 25.16 14.90 13.61
N ALA A 226 25.98 13.87 13.39
CA ALA A 226 27.21 14.00 12.64
C ALA A 226 26.93 14.51 11.21
N MET A 227 27.68 15.53 10.79
CA MET A 227 27.62 16.11 9.44
C MET A 227 29.00 16.03 8.81
N ARG A 228 29.14 15.26 7.74
CA ARG A 228 30.40 15.10 7.03
C ARG A 228 30.59 16.25 6.05
N ASP A 229 31.66 17.02 6.22
CA ASP A 229 31.99 18.15 5.35
C ASP A 229 32.09 17.73 3.88
N GLY A 230 31.53 18.57 3.00
CA GLY A 230 31.53 18.36 1.55
C GLY A 230 30.51 17.33 1.04
N ARG A 231 29.88 16.54 1.92
CA ARG A 231 28.83 15.57 1.58
C ARG A 231 27.47 15.94 2.17
N ASP A 232 27.43 16.28 3.45
CA ASP A 232 26.19 16.46 4.21
C ASP A 232 25.81 17.94 4.29
N HIS A 233 24.57 18.26 3.96
CA HIS A 233 24.07 19.61 3.87
C HIS A 233 22.78 19.76 4.67
N ASP A 234 22.69 20.80 5.48
CA ASP A 234 21.45 21.18 6.16
C ASP A 234 20.44 21.67 5.11
N TYR A 235 19.30 20.98 5.01
CA TYR A 235 18.30 21.27 3.99
C TYR A 235 17.73 22.68 4.14
N ALA A 236 17.40 23.12 5.35
CA ALA A 236 16.81 24.44 5.57
C ALA A 236 17.75 25.57 5.12
N SER A 237 19.05 25.42 5.43
CA SER A 237 20.09 26.37 5.01
C SER A 237 20.24 26.40 3.49
N ALA A 238 20.19 25.25 2.82
CA ALA A 238 20.25 25.16 1.36
C ALA A 238 18.99 25.76 0.71
N ALA A 239 17.80 25.46 1.23
CA ALA A 239 16.53 25.94 0.74
C ALA A 239 16.37 27.47 0.87
N ALA A 240 16.98 28.07 1.88
CA ALA A 240 16.98 29.53 2.07
C ALA A 240 17.78 30.29 0.99
N GLN A 241 18.68 29.60 0.27
CA GLN A 241 19.57 30.19 -0.72
C GLN A 241 19.07 30.06 -2.15
N VAL A 242 17.95 29.37 -2.38
CA VAL A 242 17.40 29.11 -3.72
C VAL A 242 16.04 29.77 -3.92
N SER A 243 15.67 29.97 -5.19
CA SER A 243 14.37 30.49 -5.57
C SER A 243 13.23 29.56 -5.16
N ALA A 244 12.06 30.15 -4.85
CA ALA A 244 10.78 29.45 -4.72
C ALA A 244 10.06 29.32 -6.08
N ASP A 245 10.73 29.57 -7.18
CA ASP A 245 10.24 29.36 -8.54
C ASP A 245 11.15 28.36 -9.27
N CYS A 246 10.55 27.35 -9.85
CA CYS A 246 11.23 26.30 -10.61
C CYS A 246 10.25 25.77 -11.66
N PRO A 247 10.38 26.10 -12.94
CA PRO A 247 9.51 25.59 -13.98
C PRO A 247 9.49 24.05 -14.04
N CYS A 248 8.33 23.48 -14.37
CA CYS A 248 8.19 22.06 -14.56
C CYS A 248 8.87 21.58 -15.84
N GLU A 249 9.67 20.53 -15.75
CA GLU A 249 10.25 19.85 -16.91
C GLU A 249 9.15 19.11 -17.69
N PRO A 250 8.97 19.33 -19.01
CA PRO A 250 8.06 18.54 -19.82
C PRO A 250 8.51 17.08 -19.89
N MET A 251 7.68 16.16 -19.43
CA MET A 251 7.98 14.71 -19.38
C MET A 251 7.08 13.93 -20.32
N GLY A 252 7.66 13.00 -21.07
CA GLY A 252 6.87 12.02 -21.82
C GLY A 252 6.09 11.11 -20.88
N ALA A 253 4.92 10.64 -21.30
CA ALA A 253 4.09 9.77 -20.46
C ALA A 253 4.78 8.48 -20.04
N GLU A 254 5.70 7.96 -20.85
CA GLU A 254 6.51 6.75 -20.55
C GLU A 254 7.87 7.05 -19.89
N ASP A 255 8.18 8.30 -19.59
CA ASP A 255 9.38 8.63 -18.82
C ASP A 255 9.25 8.10 -17.39
N PRO A 256 10.33 7.57 -16.79
CA PRO A 256 10.35 7.08 -15.42
C PRO A 256 9.93 8.15 -14.40
N LEU A 257 9.10 7.78 -13.43
CA LEU A 257 8.69 8.63 -12.31
C LEU A 257 9.37 8.19 -11.01
N PHE A 258 9.24 6.91 -10.67
CA PHE A 258 9.83 6.37 -9.45
C PHE A 258 10.18 4.88 -9.55
N ILE A 259 11.08 4.48 -8.65
CA ILE A 259 11.42 3.10 -8.38
C ILE A 259 11.00 2.79 -6.95
N LEU A 260 10.20 1.74 -6.76
CA LEU A 260 9.82 1.30 -5.42
C LEU A 260 10.17 -0.17 -5.22
N TYR A 261 10.97 -0.44 -4.18
CA TYR A 261 11.47 -1.77 -3.90
C TYR A 261 10.47 -2.60 -3.11
N THR A 262 10.13 -3.77 -3.65
CA THR A 262 9.32 -4.78 -2.97
C THR A 262 10.17 -5.98 -2.54
N SER A 263 9.73 -6.69 -1.50
CA SER A 263 10.34 -7.95 -1.10
C SER A 263 10.16 -9.01 -2.19
N GLY A 264 11.23 -9.66 -2.61
CA GLY A 264 11.17 -10.79 -3.54
C GLY A 264 11.16 -12.14 -2.80
N SER A 265 10.53 -13.14 -3.37
CA SER A 265 10.60 -14.53 -2.88
C SER A 265 12.03 -15.08 -2.87
N THR A 266 12.93 -14.55 -3.71
CA THR A 266 14.33 -14.95 -3.86
C THR A 266 15.32 -14.17 -2.99
N GLY A 267 14.84 -13.31 -2.07
CA GLY A 267 15.69 -12.56 -1.12
C GLY A 267 16.17 -11.20 -1.61
N LYS A 268 16.52 -11.00 -2.90
CA LYS A 268 16.90 -9.67 -3.42
C LYS A 268 15.64 -8.83 -3.70
N PRO A 269 15.53 -7.60 -3.18
CA PRO A 269 14.42 -6.70 -3.49
C PRO A 269 14.27 -6.44 -4.99
N LYS A 270 13.03 -6.22 -5.43
CA LYS A 270 12.69 -5.88 -6.82
C LYS A 270 12.38 -4.39 -6.91
N GLY A 271 13.12 -3.65 -7.70
CA GLY A 271 12.86 -2.22 -7.96
C GLY A 271 11.75 -2.05 -9.00
N VAL A 272 10.51 -1.96 -8.58
CA VAL A 272 9.35 -1.77 -9.49
C VAL A 272 9.40 -0.37 -10.08
N LEU A 273 9.42 -0.26 -11.41
CA LEU A 273 9.47 1.01 -12.13
C LEU A 273 8.10 1.44 -12.62
N HIS A 274 7.67 2.64 -12.21
CA HIS A 274 6.49 3.32 -12.73
C HIS A 274 6.86 4.54 -13.58
N THR A 275 6.04 4.79 -14.62
CA THR A 275 6.18 5.93 -15.53
C THR A 275 5.21 7.04 -15.17
N THR A 276 5.34 8.22 -15.79
CA THR A 276 4.63 9.45 -15.40
C THR A 276 3.13 9.43 -15.74
N GLY A 277 2.80 9.33 -17.01
CA GLY A 277 1.44 9.64 -17.50
C GLY A 277 0.42 8.57 -17.13
N GLY A 278 0.70 7.31 -17.44
CA GLY A 278 -0.22 6.21 -17.18
C GLY A 278 -0.48 5.98 -15.70
N TYR A 279 0.57 6.02 -14.89
CA TYR A 279 0.46 5.89 -13.44
C TYR A 279 -0.40 7.00 -12.83
N LEU A 280 -0.11 8.27 -13.18
CA LEU A 280 -0.86 9.38 -12.60
C LEU A 280 -2.33 9.39 -13.04
N ALA A 281 -2.60 9.11 -14.32
CA ALA A 281 -3.97 9.04 -14.83
C ALA A 281 -4.80 8.00 -14.06
N TRP A 282 -4.21 6.83 -13.79
CA TRP A 282 -4.87 5.77 -13.04
C TRP A 282 -5.03 6.08 -11.55
N ALA A 283 -3.97 6.57 -10.90
CA ALA A 283 -4.03 6.96 -9.49
C ALA A 283 -5.06 8.08 -9.24
N ALA A 284 -5.10 9.10 -10.09
CA ALA A 284 -6.05 10.19 -9.99
C ALA A 284 -7.49 9.73 -10.25
N TRP A 285 -7.71 8.91 -11.30
CA TRP A 285 -9.05 8.40 -11.62
C TRP A 285 -9.58 7.50 -10.50
N THR A 286 -8.77 6.55 -10.02
CA THR A 286 -9.18 5.62 -8.96
C THR A 286 -9.41 6.34 -7.62
N HIS A 287 -8.56 7.30 -7.24
CA HIS A 287 -8.79 8.12 -6.05
C HIS A 287 -10.14 8.84 -6.12
N ARG A 288 -10.42 9.55 -7.23
CA ARG A 288 -11.67 10.29 -7.37
C ARG A 288 -12.90 9.38 -7.40
N THR A 289 -12.81 8.26 -8.14
CA THR A 289 -13.98 7.41 -8.44
C THR A 289 -14.27 6.39 -7.34
N VAL A 290 -13.24 5.65 -6.88
CA VAL A 290 -13.43 4.61 -5.84
C VAL A 290 -13.90 5.22 -4.53
N PHE A 291 -13.30 6.35 -4.13
CA PHE A 291 -13.64 7.02 -2.88
C PHE A 291 -14.76 8.06 -3.01
N ASP A 292 -15.37 8.19 -4.19
CA ASP A 292 -16.36 9.26 -4.46
C ASP A 292 -15.89 10.62 -3.91
N TYR A 293 -14.59 10.93 -4.10
CA TYR A 293 -13.98 12.13 -3.57
C TYR A 293 -14.65 13.40 -4.12
N ARG A 294 -14.92 14.36 -3.25
CA ARG A 294 -15.47 15.67 -3.58
C ARG A 294 -14.55 16.80 -3.13
N PRO A 295 -14.49 17.89 -3.91
CA PRO A 295 -13.71 19.06 -3.53
C PRO A 295 -14.05 19.57 -2.12
N GLY A 296 -13.01 19.81 -1.31
CA GLY A 296 -13.12 20.31 0.06
C GLY A 296 -13.12 19.22 1.13
N GLU A 297 -13.23 17.96 0.77
CA GLU A 297 -13.14 16.85 1.73
C GLU A 297 -11.68 16.56 2.13
N VAL A 298 -11.50 16.15 3.39
CA VAL A 298 -10.22 15.68 3.90
C VAL A 298 -10.11 14.17 3.71
N PHE A 299 -9.15 13.77 2.91
CA PHE A 299 -8.79 12.38 2.66
C PHE A 299 -7.62 11.97 3.53
N TRP A 300 -7.78 10.92 4.32
CA TRP A 300 -6.70 10.38 5.13
C TRP A 300 -6.41 8.92 4.80
N CYS A 301 -5.25 8.68 4.23
CA CYS A 301 -4.64 7.36 4.10
C CYS A 301 -3.55 7.19 5.17
N THR A 302 -3.64 6.13 5.98
CA THR A 302 -2.70 5.89 7.09
C THR A 302 -1.42 5.17 6.67
N ALA A 303 -1.21 4.96 5.37
CA ALA A 303 0.01 4.36 4.86
C ALA A 303 1.23 5.29 5.04
N ASP A 304 2.40 4.78 4.72
CA ASP A 304 3.66 5.51 4.68
C ASP A 304 4.08 5.73 3.22
N VAL A 305 4.75 6.84 2.93
CA VAL A 305 5.27 7.11 1.58
C VAL A 305 6.35 6.12 1.15
N GLY A 306 6.92 5.35 2.05
CA GLY A 306 7.80 4.21 1.74
C GLY A 306 7.10 3.03 1.06
N TRP A 307 5.78 3.08 0.90
CA TRP A 307 4.96 2.09 0.22
C TRP A 307 4.21 2.70 -0.95
N VAL A 308 3.82 1.87 -1.93
CA VAL A 308 3.06 2.36 -3.09
C VAL A 308 1.74 3.01 -2.69
N THR A 309 1.11 2.56 -1.61
CA THR A 309 -0.13 3.16 -1.11
C THR A 309 0.08 4.62 -0.70
N GLY A 310 1.21 4.95 -0.09
CA GLY A 310 1.58 6.33 0.22
C GLY A 310 1.83 7.16 -1.04
N HIS A 311 2.49 6.59 -2.06
CA HIS A 311 2.67 7.26 -3.35
C HIS A 311 1.32 7.57 -3.99
N SER A 312 0.49 6.56 -4.19
CA SER A 312 -0.74 6.68 -4.98
C SER A 312 -1.87 7.39 -4.24
N TYR A 313 -2.00 7.20 -2.91
CA TYR A 313 -3.17 7.66 -2.15
C TYR A 313 -2.84 8.54 -0.92
N ILE A 314 -1.59 9.01 -0.78
CA ILE A 314 -1.27 10.16 0.09
C ILE A 314 -0.84 11.33 -0.79
N VAL A 315 0.07 11.09 -1.76
CA VAL A 315 0.67 12.17 -2.54
C VAL A 315 -0.03 12.34 -3.89
N TYR A 316 0.15 11.42 -4.83
CA TYR A 316 -0.15 11.66 -6.24
C TYR A 316 -1.65 11.71 -6.56
N GLY A 317 -2.42 10.69 -6.20
CA GLY A 317 -3.85 10.63 -6.50
C GLY A 317 -4.66 11.76 -5.86
N PRO A 318 -4.55 11.98 -4.54
CA PRO A 318 -5.24 13.07 -3.85
C PRO A 318 -4.85 14.45 -4.39
N LEU A 319 -3.56 14.76 -4.48
CA LEU A 319 -3.10 16.08 -4.92
C LEU A 319 -3.42 16.34 -6.40
N ALA A 320 -3.36 15.34 -7.28
CA ALA A 320 -3.81 15.48 -8.66
C ALA A 320 -5.30 15.86 -8.76
N ASN A 321 -6.12 15.46 -7.80
CA ASN A 321 -7.53 15.85 -7.72
C ASN A 321 -7.78 17.14 -6.91
N GLY A 322 -6.75 17.86 -6.51
CA GLY A 322 -6.86 19.06 -5.69
C GLY A 322 -7.42 18.80 -4.29
N ALA A 323 -7.18 17.61 -3.75
CA ALA A 323 -7.68 17.22 -2.44
C ALA A 323 -6.85 17.81 -1.29
N THR A 324 -7.46 17.87 -0.10
CA THR A 324 -6.73 17.98 1.15
C THR A 324 -6.37 16.58 1.62
N THR A 325 -5.06 16.24 1.59
CA THR A 325 -4.56 14.95 2.07
C THR A 325 -3.96 15.09 3.46
N LEU A 326 -4.22 14.10 4.34
CA LEU A 326 -3.64 14.09 5.68
C LEU A 326 -2.46 13.12 5.74
N MET A 327 -1.30 13.65 6.14
CA MET A 327 -0.07 12.89 6.41
C MET A 327 0.10 12.72 7.92
N PHE A 328 0.22 11.49 8.39
CA PHE A 328 0.31 11.16 9.80
C PHE A 328 1.66 10.50 10.13
N GLU A 329 2.44 11.14 11.00
CA GLU A 329 3.75 10.63 11.42
C GLU A 329 3.65 9.56 12.51
N GLY A 330 2.56 9.54 13.27
CA GLY A 330 2.37 8.70 14.45
C GLY A 330 1.99 7.24 14.16
N VAL A 331 1.50 6.59 15.20
CA VAL A 331 0.98 5.22 15.18
C VAL A 331 -0.45 5.18 15.76
N PRO A 332 -1.26 4.14 15.45
CA PRO A 332 -2.69 4.13 15.79
C PRO A 332 -2.99 4.12 17.30
N ASN A 333 -2.06 3.67 18.13
CA ASN A 333 -2.24 3.43 19.56
C ASN A 333 -1.32 4.30 20.46
N HIS A 334 -0.74 5.38 19.94
CA HIS A 334 0.09 6.30 20.73
C HIS A 334 -0.44 7.74 20.61
N PRO A 335 -0.59 8.47 21.73
CA PRO A 335 -0.38 8.07 23.13
C PRO A 335 -1.47 7.15 23.69
N THR A 336 -2.60 7.02 23.01
CA THR A 336 -3.72 6.17 23.42
C THR A 336 -4.34 5.45 22.21
N SER A 337 -5.10 4.39 22.43
CA SER A 337 -5.82 3.64 21.40
C SER A 337 -6.97 4.46 20.75
N SER A 338 -7.25 5.67 21.24
CA SER A 338 -8.18 6.62 20.61
C SER A 338 -7.54 7.48 19.51
N ARG A 339 -6.21 7.40 19.33
CA ARG A 339 -5.45 8.34 18.51
C ARG A 339 -5.99 8.55 17.09
N PHE A 340 -6.32 7.48 16.38
CA PHE A 340 -6.88 7.60 15.03
C PHE A 340 -8.24 8.34 15.04
N TRP A 341 -9.06 8.05 16.02
CA TRP A 341 -10.39 8.61 16.12
C TRP A 341 -10.35 10.09 16.52
N GLU A 342 -9.39 10.45 17.37
CA GLU A 342 -9.12 11.85 17.75
C GLU A 342 -8.61 12.67 16.55
N VAL A 343 -7.75 12.09 15.70
CA VAL A 343 -7.27 12.71 14.45
C VAL A 343 -8.45 12.96 13.49
N ILE A 344 -9.37 12.01 13.37
CA ILE A 344 -10.56 12.15 12.52
C ILE A 344 -11.39 13.34 12.99
N ASP A 345 -11.68 13.44 14.30
CA ASP A 345 -12.47 14.55 14.84
C ASP A 345 -11.71 15.89 14.75
N LYS A 346 -10.40 15.90 15.07
CA LYS A 346 -9.56 17.10 15.04
C LYS A 346 -9.51 17.74 13.65
N HIS A 347 -9.38 16.93 12.62
CA HIS A 347 -9.20 17.40 11.24
C HIS A 347 -10.45 17.27 10.38
N GLN A 348 -11.57 16.80 10.95
CA GLN A 348 -12.83 16.59 10.24
C GLN A 348 -12.66 15.72 9.00
N VAL A 349 -12.02 14.56 9.18
CA VAL A 349 -11.75 13.60 8.09
C VAL A 349 -13.05 13.00 7.58
N GLU A 350 -13.30 13.10 6.28
CA GLU A 350 -14.47 12.50 5.63
C GLU A 350 -14.18 11.10 5.06
N ILE A 351 -12.97 10.86 4.60
CA ILE A 351 -12.57 9.58 3.97
C ILE A 351 -11.37 9.03 4.71
N PHE A 352 -11.53 7.84 5.28
CA PHE A 352 -10.50 7.16 6.08
C PHE A 352 -10.11 5.83 5.46
N TYR A 353 -8.84 5.70 5.01
CA TYR A 353 -8.29 4.58 4.29
C TYR A 353 -7.12 3.98 5.04
N THR A 354 -7.26 2.73 5.51
CA THR A 354 -6.28 2.10 6.40
C THR A 354 -6.11 0.61 6.14
N ALA A 355 -5.12 -0.01 6.80
CA ALA A 355 -4.84 -1.43 6.64
C ALA A 355 -5.62 -2.30 7.64
N PRO A 356 -6.04 -3.53 7.26
CA PRO A 356 -6.67 -4.49 8.16
C PRO A 356 -5.89 -4.78 9.43
N THR A 357 -4.57 -4.79 9.36
CA THR A 357 -3.70 -4.95 10.54
C THR A 357 -3.92 -3.84 11.58
N ALA A 358 -4.06 -2.58 11.15
CA ALA A 358 -4.36 -1.48 12.07
C ALA A 358 -5.78 -1.63 12.66
N ILE A 359 -6.75 -2.05 11.84
CA ILE A 359 -8.13 -2.30 12.28
C ILE A 359 -8.16 -3.39 13.35
N ARG A 360 -7.51 -4.55 13.11
CA ARG A 360 -7.45 -5.66 14.08
C ARG A 360 -6.75 -5.26 15.37
N ALA A 361 -5.66 -4.50 15.29
CA ALA A 361 -4.97 -4.00 16.47
C ALA A 361 -5.86 -3.10 17.33
N LEU A 362 -6.64 -2.20 16.70
CA LEU A 362 -7.57 -1.32 17.40
C LEU A 362 -8.83 -2.05 17.88
N MET A 363 -9.31 -3.04 17.14
CA MET A 363 -10.40 -3.92 17.55
C MET A 363 -10.07 -4.67 18.85
N ARG A 364 -8.81 -5.10 19.02
CA ARG A 364 -8.32 -5.74 20.24
C ARG A 364 -8.40 -4.84 21.47
N GLU A 365 -8.28 -3.51 21.30
CA GLU A 365 -8.41 -2.53 22.38
C GLU A 365 -9.88 -2.28 22.80
N GLY A 366 -10.83 -2.94 22.14
CA GLY A 366 -12.27 -2.80 22.38
C GLY A 366 -12.90 -1.58 21.72
N GLU A 367 -14.17 -1.34 22.03
CA GLU A 367 -14.97 -0.27 21.40
C GLU A 367 -14.89 1.06 22.14
N GLU A 368 -14.53 1.06 23.42
CA GLU A 368 -14.52 2.26 24.26
C GLU A 368 -13.62 3.38 23.71
N PRO A 369 -12.38 3.10 23.22
CA PRO A 369 -11.56 4.13 22.59
C PRO A 369 -12.21 4.78 21.38
N VAL A 370 -13.00 4.02 20.61
CA VAL A 370 -13.73 4.52 19.44
C VAL A 370 -14.91 5.38 19.88
N ARG A 371 -15.66 4.93 20.88
CA ARG A 371 -16.88 5.60 21.36
C ARG A 371 -16.63 6.97 22.02
N ARG A 372 -15.39 7.24 22.47
CA ARG A 372 -14.99 8.54 23.04
C ARG A 372 -14.99 9.68 22.05
N THR A 373 -15.04 9.37 20.75
CA THR A 373 -14.98 10.35 19.66
C THR A 373 -16.28 10.33 18.85
N SER A 374 -16.57 11.43 18.19
CA SER A 374 -17.79 11.60 17.41
C SER A 374 -17.68 10.92 16.04
N ARG A 375 -16.59 11.14 15.33
CA ARG A 375 -16.34 10.73 13.93
C ARG A 375 -17.51 11.12 13.01
N ALA A 376 -18.20 12.19 13.35
CA ALA A 376 -19.40 12.63 12.61
C ALA A 376 -19.08 13.05 11.18
N SER A 377 -17.85 13.50 10.93
CA SER A 377 -17.36 13.87 9.58
C SER A 377 -17.16 12.67 8.66
N LEU A 378 -16.88 11.47 9.21
CA LEU A 378 -16.65 10.28 8.37
C LEU A 378 -17.90 9.95 7.54
N ARG A 379 -17.68 9.75 6.25
CA ARG A 379 -18.70 9.27 5.31
C ARG A 379 -18.27 8.01 4.55
N LEU A 380 -16.97 7.75 4.46
CA LEU A 380 -16.41 6.61 3.73
C LEU A 380 -15.22 6.01 4.48
N LEU A 381 -15.18 4.71 4.51
CA LEU A 381 -14.07 3.90 5.00
C LEU A 381 -13.40 3.14 3.86
N GLY A 382 -12.14 2.82 4.00
CA GLY A 382 -11.43 1.99 3.03
C GLY A 382 -10.45 1.05 3.71
N SER A 383 -10.18 -0.08 3.04
CA SER A 383 -9.25 -1.12 3.46
C SER A 383 -8.24 -1.42 2.37
N VAL A 384 -6.96 -1.61 2.74
CA VAL A 384 -5.85 -1.79 1.80
C VAL A 384 -4.70 -2.61 2.37
N GLY A 385 -3.99 -3.29 1.48
CA GLY A 385 -2.67 -3.88 1.74
C GLY A 385 -2.69 -5.37 2.04
N GLU A 386 -3.79 -5.91 2.52
CA GLU A 386 -4.02 -7.34 2.75
C GLU A 386 -5.53 -7.64 2.75
N PRO A 387 -5.96 -8.89 2.56
CA PRO A 387 -7.36 -9.26 2.73
C PRO A 387 -7.84 -8.94 4.15
N ILE A 388 -9.03 -8.37 4.25
CA ILE A 388 -9.71 -8.15 5.53
C ILE A 388 -10.69 -9.29 5.79
N ASN A 389 -10.61 -9.91 6.97
CA ASN A 389 -11.57 -10.92 7.36
C ASN A 389 -12.95 -10.31 7.67
N PRO A 390 -14.05 -11.06 7.45
CA PRO A 390 -15.41 -10.56 7.61
C PRO A 390 -15.70 -9.94 8.98
N GLU A 391 -15.16 -10.49 10.08
CA GLU A 391 -15.37 -10.00 11.44
C GLU A 391 -14.76 -8.61 11.63
N ALA A 392 -13.52 -8.41 11.20
CA ALA A 392 -12.86 -7.10 11.26
C ALA A 392 -13.54 -6.10 10.33
N TRP A 393 -13.99 -6.53 9.15
CA TRP A 393 -14.77 -5.71 8.23
C TRP A 393 -16.07 -5.25 8.87
N LEU A 394 -16.84 -6.16 9.50
CA LEU A 394 -18.10 -5.85 10.19
C LEU A 394 -17.89 -4.95 11.40
N TRP A 395 -16.83 -5.18 12.19
CA TRP A 395 -16.46 -4.30 13.29
C TRP A 395 -16.13 -2.89 12.78
N TYR A 396 -15.35 -2.80 11.73
CA TYR A 396 -14.99 -1.52 11.09
C TYR A 396 -16.22 -0.77 10.60
N TRP A 397 -17.14 -1.47 9.94
CA TRP A 397 -18.40 -0.90 9.47
C TRP A 397 -19.32 -0.44 10.59
N ARG A 398 -19.54 -1.30 11.61
CA ARG A 398 -20.47 -1.03 12.72
C ARG A 398 -19.91 -0.03 13.71
N VAL A 399 -18.71 -0.28 14.22
CA VAL A 399 -18.16 0.47 15.35
C VAL A 399 -17.53 1.78 14.89
N VAL A 400 -16.71 1.75 13.84
CA VAL A 400 -16.04 2.95 13.33
C VAL A 400 -16.96 3.74 12.42
N GLY A 401 -17.60 3.09 11.47
CA GLY A 401 -18.48 3.71 10.47
C GLY A 401 -19.90 3.99 10.93
N GLY A 402 -20.32 3.43 12.09
CA GLY A 402 -21.68 3.58 12.62
C GLY A 402 -22.76 3.10 11.66
N GLU A 403 -22.49 2.04 10.89
CA GLU A 403 -23.34 1.43 9.85
C GLU A 403 -23.78 2.40 8.73
N ARG A 404 -23.27 3.64 8.72
CA ARG A 404 -23.58 4.68 7.73
C ARG A 404 -22.50 4.90 6.69
N CYS A 405 -21.25 4.50 6.99
CA CYS A 405 -20.12 4.65 6.08
C CYS A 405 -19.92 3.37 5.27
N PRO A 406 -20.05 3.38 3.94
CA PRO A 406 -19.65 2.24 3.13
C PRO A 406 -18.13 1.98 3.28
N ILE A 407 -17.70 0.74 3.00
CA ILE A 407 -16.29 0.36 3.00
C ILE A 407 -15.87 0.02 1.58
N VAL A 408 -14.86 0.70 1.05
CA VAL A 408 -14.16 0.28 -0.16
C VAL A 408 -13.00 -0.64 0.24
N ASP A 409 -13.18 -1.93 0.00
CA ASP A 409 -12.17 -2.97 0.25
C ASP A 409 -11.40 -3.20 -1.05
N THR A 410 -10.17 -2.67 -1.10
CA THR A 410 -9.43 -2.52 -2.35
C THR A 410 -8.38 -3.60 -2.52
N TRP A 411 -8.36 -4.24 -3.70
CA TRP A 411 -7.25 -5.08 -4.11
C TRP A 411 -6.42 -4.43 -5.19
N TRP A 412 -5.13 -4.40 -4.96
CA TRP A 412 -4.09 -3.93 -5.88
C TRP A 412 -2.69 -4.22 -5.32
N GLN A 413 -1.66 -3.95 -6.08
CA GLN A 413 -0.27 -4.27 -5.76
C GLN A 413 0.64 -3.08 -6.07
N THR A 414 1.90 -3.13 -5.62
CA THR A 414 2.92 -2.14 -6.04
C THR A 414 3.03 -2.10 -7.56
N GLU A 415 3.03 -3.25 -8.18
CA GLU A 415 3.13 -3.44 -9.62
C GLU A 415 1.92 -2.90 -10.41
N THR A 416 0.77 -2.75 -9.77
CA THR A 416 -0.43 -2.23 -10.44
C THR A 416 -0.55 -0.71 -10.41
N GLY A 417 0.19 -0.04 -9.52
CA GLY A 417 0.24 1.41 -9.40
C GLY A 417 -1.03 2.05 -8.80
N GLY A 418 -2.14 1.35 -8.83
CA GLY A 418 -3.43 1.79 -8.29
C GLY A 418 -4.42 0.65 -8.17
N ILE A 419 -5.60 0.95 -7.63
CA ILE A 419 -6.68 -0.01 -7.36
C ILE A 419 -7.17 -0.67 -8.64
N LEU A 420 -7.39 -1.99 -8.62
CA LEU A 420 -7.90 -2.75 -9.76
C LEU A 420 -9.24 -3.44 -9.49
N ILE A 421 -9.44 -3.97 -8.28
CA ILE A 421 -10.68 -4.61 -7.86
C ILE A 421 -11.13 -3.95 -6.57
N SER A 422 -12.35 -3.41 -6.54
CA SER A 422 -12.88 -2.67 -5.39
C SER A 422 -14.37 -2.39 -5.56
N PRO A 423 -15.14 -2.29 -4.47
CA PRO A 423 -16.38 -1.54 -4.54
C PRO A 423 -16.08 -0.10 -4.96
N ILE A 424 -16.99 0.50 -5.71
CA ILE A 424 -17.02 1.96 -5.92
C ILE A 424 -18.10 2.51 -4.99
N ALA A 425 -17.73 3.46 -4.16
CA ALA A 425 -18.64 4.05 -3.18
C ALA A 425 -19.89 4.62 -3.87
N GLY A 426 -21.05 4.16 -3.45
CA GLY A 426 -22.35 4.53 -4.03
C GLY A 426 -22.76 3.77 -5.30
N ALA A 427 -21.88 2.98 -5.91
CA ALA A 427 -22.17 2.23 -7.14
C ALA A 427 -22.21 0.71 -6.96
N THR A 428 -21.45 0.17 -5.99
CA THR A 428 -21.29 -1.29 -5.83
C THR A 428 -21.74 -1.73 -4.45
N ASP A 429 -22.72 -2.61 -4.38
CA ASP A 429 -23.11 -3.28 -3.14
C ASP A 429 -21.92 -4.09 -2.59
N MET A 430 -21.81 -4.17 -1.26
CA MET A 430 -20.65 -4.74 -0.59
C MET A 430 -20.99 -6.09 0.05
N LYS A 431 -19.98 -6.96 0.12
CA LYS A 431 -20.01 -8.18 0.94
C LYS A 431 -18.79 -8.14 1.88
N PRO A 432 -18.97 -8.35 3.20
CA PRO A 432 -17.87 -8.30 4.16
C PRO A 432 -16.68 -9.18 3.75
N GLY A 433 -15.49 -8.58 3.56
CA GLY A 433 -14.27 -9.27 3.15
C GLY A 433 -14.08 -9.49 1.65
N SER A 434 -14.99 -9.00 0.81
CA SER A 434 -14.85 -9.08 -0.65
C SER A 434 -14.31 -7.78 -1.24
N ALA A 435 -13.33 -7.89 -2.13
CA ALA A 435 -12.90 -6.78 -2.99
C ALA A 435 -13.93 -6.45 -4.09
N THR A 436 -15.01 -7.22 -4.19
CA THR A 436 -16.16 -7.08 -5.08
C THR A 436 -15.84 -7.21 -6.58
N ARG A 437 -15.93 -6.14 -7.35
CA ARG A 437 -15.88 -6.17 -8.82
C ARG A 437 -14.61 -5.49 -9.37
N PRO A 438 -14.11 -5.94 -10.53
CA PRO A 438 -13.02 -5.23 -11.21
C PRO A 438 -13.49 -3.84 -11.64
N LEU A 439 -12.58 -2.87 -11.59
CA LEU A 439 -12.84 -1.54 -12.14
C LEU A 439 -13.00 -1.59 -13.66
N PRO A 440 -13.75 -0.67 -14.29
CA PRO A 440 -13.92 -0.64 -15.73
C PRO A 440 -12.58 -0.63 -16.48
N GLY A 441 -12.44 -1.53 -17.47
CA GLY A 441 -11.21 -1.71 -18.25
C GLY A 441 -10.16 -2.63 -17.61
N VAL A 442 -10.42 -3.18 -16.42
CA VAL A 442 -9.60 -4.21 -15.78
C VAL A 442 -10.16 -5.59 -16.09
N HIS A 443 -9.33 -6.52 -16.54
CA HIS A 443 -9.73 -7.83 -17.05
C HIS A 443 -9.14 -8.99 -16.23
N PRO A 444 -9.67 -9.27 -15.01
CA PRO A 444 -9.23 -10.39 -14.22
C PRO A 444 -9.74 -11.72 -14.79
N GLN A 445 -8.89 -12.74 -14.72
CA GLN A 445 -9.22 -14.11 -15.06
C GLN A 445 -8.70 -15.05 -13.97
N LEU A 446 -9.56 -15.93 -13.48
CA LEU A 446 -9.13 -17.04 -12.63
C LEU A 446 -8.67 -18.18 -13.52
N VAL A 447 -7.56 -18.80 -13.13
CA VAL A 447 -7.01 -19.96 -13.86
C VAL A 447 -6.66 -21.09 -12.90
N THR A 448 -6.67 -22.33 -13.41
CA THR A 448 -6.14 -23.49 -12.68
C THR A 448 -4.63 -23.37 -12.48
N ALA A 449 -4.03 -24.31 -11.75
CA ALA A 449 -2.57 -24.38 -11.62
C ALA A 449 -1.87 -24.59 -12.98
N GLU A 450 -2.54 -25.22 -13.93
CA GLU A 450 -2.06 -25.49 -15.30
C GLU A 450 -2.31 -24.32 -16.26
N GLY A 451 -3.05 -23.28 -15.81
CA GLY A 451 -3.34 -22.07 -16.60
C GLY A 451 -4.64 -22.08 -17.38
N GLU A 452 -5.49 -23.11 -17.18
CA GLU A 452 -6.79 -23.19 -17.83
C GLU A 452 -7.77 -22.18 -17.24
N PRO A 453 -8.49 -21.39 -18.06
CA PRO A 453 -9.47 -20.43 -17.61
C PRO A 453 -10.62 -21.08 -16.83
N LEU A 454 -11.03 -20.42 -15.74
CA LEU A 454 -12.17 -20.82 -14.92
C LEU A 454 -13.33 -19.82 -15.10
N GLU A 455 -14.52 -20.36 -15.40
CA GLU A 455 -15.72 -19.57 -15.64
C GLU A 455 -16.72 -19.68 -14.46
N GLY A 456 -17.62 -18.69 -14.32
CA GLY A 456 -18.68 -18.68 -13.31
C GLY A 456 -18.15 -18.60 -11.88
N GLU A 457 -18.80 -19.29 -10.94
CA GLU A 457 -18.31 -19.45 -9.57
C GLU A 457 -17.06 -20.35 -9.58
N ALA A 458 -15.93 -19.85 -9.11
CA ALA A 458 -14.66 -20.56 -9.20
C ALA A 458 -13.64 -20.06 -8.18
N GLU A 459 -12.67 -20.91 -7.88
CA GLU A 459 -11.46 -20.55 -7.13
C GLU A 459 -10.22 -20.95 -7.92
N GLY A 460 -9.22 -20.07 -7.94
CA GLY A 460 -7.99 -20.30 -8.71
C GLY A 460 -6.96 -19.20 -8.53
N ASN A 461 -5.97 -19.21 -9.41
CA ASN A 461 -4.94 -18.19 -9.44
C ASN A 461 -5.45 -16.96 -10.19
N LEU A 462 -5.24 -15.78 -9.60
CA LEU A 462 -5.68 -14.53 -10.22
C LEU A 462 -4.65 -14.05 -11.24
N CYS A 463 -5.12 -13.89 -12.47
CA CYS A 463 -4.36 -13.29 -13.56
C CYS A 463 -5.11 -12.09 -14.13
N LEU A 464 -4.40 -11.22 -14.84
CA LEU A 464 -4.98 -10.17 -15.67
C LEU A 464 -4.62 -10.45 -17.14
N THR A 465 -5.63 -10.42 -18.01
CA THR A 465 -5.47 -10.77 -19.43
C THR A 465 -5.13 -9.58 -20.30
N ASP A 466 -5.17 -8.38 -19.74
CA ASP A 466 -4.84 -7.14 -20.44
C ASP A 466 -4.19 -6.13 -19.48
N SER A 467 -3.52 -5.12 -20.02
CA SER A 467 -2.85 -4.05 -19.31
C SER A 467 -3.81 -2.91 -18.95
N TRP A 468 -3.38 -2.07 -18.01
CA TRP A 468 -4.02 -0.82 -17.59
C TRP A 468 -2.94 0.27 -17.45
N PRO A 469 -3.28 1.56 -17.50
CA PRO A 469 -2.29 2.64 -17.55
C PRO A 469 -1.30 2.66 -16.38
N GLY A 470 -1.77 2.32 -15.18
CA GLY A 470 -0.97 2.29 -13.95
C GLY A 470 -0.03 1.11 -13.78
N GLN A 471 -0.02 0.14 -14.72
CA GLN A 471 0.84 -1.03 -14.64
C GLN A 471 2.32 -0.65 -14.66
N ALA A 472 3.13 -1.27 -13.81
CA ALA A 472 4.58 -1.16 -13.85
C ALA A 472 5.14 -1.57 -15.21
N ARG A 473 6.17 -0.87 -15.67
CA ARG A 473 6.77 -1.14 -16.99
C ARG A 473 7.85 -2.19 -16.96
N THR A 474 8.57 -2.29 -15.83
CA THR A 474 9.69 -3.22 -15.68
C THR A 474 10.15 -3.26 -14.22
N LEU A 475 11.15 -4.11 -13.94
CA LEU A 475 12.03 -3.97 -12.78
C LEU A 475 13.26 -3.19 -13.18
N TRP A 476 13.67 -2.26 -12.33
CA TRP A 476 14.84 -1.42 -12.58
C TRP A 476 16.10 -2.25 -12.82
N GLY A 477 16.69 -2.08 -14.00
CA GLY A 477 17.92 -2.80 -14.38
C GLY A 477 17.78 -4.31 -14.60
N ASP A 478 16.54 -4.88 -14.54
CA ASP A 478 16.33 -6.33 -14.60
C ASP A 478 14.98 -6.68 -15.27
N HIS A 479 14.88 -6.36 -16.56
CA HIS A 479 13.66 -6.62 -17.34
C HIS A 479 13.36 -8.12 -17.47
N ASP A 480 14.39 -8.96 -17.61
CA ASP A 480 14.20 -10.41 -17.72
C ASP A 480 13.54 -10.99 -16.46
N ARG A 481 13.93 -10.50 -15.28
CA ARG A 481 13.29 -10.88 -14.03
C ARG A 481 11.83 -10.40 -13.94
N PHE A 482 11.49 -9.27 -14.55
CA PHE A 482 10.12 -8.81 -14.66
C PHE A 482 9.27 -9.80 -15.46
N LEU A 483 9.74 -10.20 -16.64
CA LEU A 483 9.10 -11.19 -17.49
C LEU A 483 8.97 -12.54 -16.78
N GLN A 484 10.06 -12.99 -16.17
CA GLN A 484 10.09 -14.25 -15.43
C GLN A 484 9.11 -14.26 -14.25
N THR A 485 9.01 -13.16 -13.50
CA THR A 485 8.19 -13.10 -12.29
C THR A 485 6.70 -13.05 -12.61
N TYR A 486 6.31 -12.29 -13.63
CA TYR A 486 4.90 -11.93 -13.83
C TYR A 486 4.27 -12.50 -15.09
N PHE A 487 5.05 -12.97 -16.06
CA PHE A 487 4.54 -13.38 -17.37
C PHE A 487 4.99 -14.78 -17.83
N SER A 488 5.88 -15.45 -17.10
CA SER A 488 6.37 -16.78 -17.49
C SER A 488 5.46 -17.92 -17.05
N THR A 489 4.80 -17.78 -15.88
CA THR A 489 3.96 -18.85 -15.32
C THR A 489 2.72 -19.10 -16.17
N TYR A 490 2.07 -18.03 -16.63
CA TYR A 490 0.89 -18.10 -17.50
C TYR A 490 1.11 -17.21 -18.73
N PRO A 491 1.58 -17.77 -19.86
CA PRO A 491 1.87 -17.00 -21.06
C PRO A 491 0.68 -16.15 -21.53
N GLY A 492 0.95 -14.91 -21.92
CA GLY A 492 -0.07 -13.96 -22.36
C GLY A 492 -0.91 -13.35 -21.23
N LYS A 493 -0.56 -13.57 -19.97
CA LYS A 493 -1.28 -13.03 -18.80
C LYS A 493 -0.29 -12.47 -17.78
N TYR A 494 -0.69 -11.38 -17.12
CA TYR A 494 -0.01 -10.91 -15.91
C TYR A 494 -0.44 -11.78 -14.74
N PHE A 495 0.47 -12.52 -14.15
CA PHE A 495 0.24 -13.33 -12.96
C PHE A 495 0.45 -12.51 -11.69
N THR A 496 -0.59 -12.33 -10.90
CA THR A 496 -0.56 -11.50 -9.69
C THR A 496 0.19 -12.16 -8.52
N GLY A 497 0.30 -13.50 -8.55
CA GLY A 497 0.78 -14.29 -7.41
C GLY A 497 -0.24 -14.40 -6.28
N ASP A 498 -1.48 -13.97 -6.49
CA ASP A 498 -2.57 -14.08 -5.52
C ASP A 498 -3.55 -15.17 -5.92
N GLY A 499 -4.04 -15.93 -4.93
CA GLY A 499 -5.20 -16.79 -5.04
C GLY A 499 -6.47 -15.96 -4.91
N CYS A 500 -7.53 -16.39 -5.59
CA CYS A 500 -8.79 -15.68 -5.58
C CYS A 500 -9.97 -16.61 -5.82
N ARG A 501 -11.07 -16.35 -5.13
CA ARG A 501 -12.37 -16.96 -5.39
C ARG A 501 -13.31 -15.92 -6.00
N ARG A 502 -14.07 -16.32 -7.02
CA ARG A 502 -15.20 -15.56 -7.57
C ARG A 502 -16.49 -16.28 -7.21
N ASP A 503 -17.43 -15.58 -6.58
CA ASP A 503 -18.72 -16.16 -6.22
C ASP A 503 -19.75 -16.11 -7.38
N ALA A 504 -20.93 -16.65 -7.15
CA ALA A 504 -22.01 -16.72 -8.14
C ALA A 504 -22.51 -15.33 -8.59
N ASP A 505 -22.34 -14.28 -7.77
CA ASP A 505 -22.70 -12.90 -8.12
C ASP A 505 -21.56 -12.17 -8.85
N GLY A 506 -20.43 -12.87 -9.12
CA GLY A 506 -19.26 -12.32 -9.79
C GLY A 506 -18.35 -11.46 -8.90
N TYR A 507 -18.45 -11.61 -7.58
CA TYR A 507 -17.63 -10.90 -6.62
C TYR A 507 -16.31 -11.64 -6.34
N TYR A 508 -15.21 -10.89 -6.26
CA TYR A 508 -13.87 -11.40 -6.08
C TYR A 508 -13.44 -11.35 -4.61
N TRP A 509 -12.91 -12.47 -4.13
CA TRP A 509 -12.42 -12.69 -2.78
C TRP A 509 -10.96 -13.10 -2.86
N ILE A 510 -10.06 -12.26 -2.36
CA ILE A 510 -8.64 -12.60 -2.34
C ILE A 510 -8.38 -13.58 -1.20
N THR A 511 -7.90 -14.78 -1.55
CA THR A 511 -7.68 -15.88 -0.60
C THR A 511 -6.25 -15.91 -0.03
N GLY A 512 -5.36 -15.04 -0.52
CA GLY A 512 -3.98 -14.90 -0.08
C GLY A 512 -2.98 -15.11 -1.20
N ARG A 513 -1.69 -15.16 -0.85
CA ARG A 513 -0.63 -15.42 -1.83
C ARG A 513 -0.63 -16.89 -2.26
N VAL A 514 -0.37 -17.13 -3.54
CA VAL A 514 -0.29 -18.51 -4.09
C VAL A 514 0.84 -19.31 -3.44
N ASP A 515 1.95 -18.65 -3.11
CA ASP A 515 3.07 -19.22 -2.36
C ASP A 515 2.79 -19.45 -0.87
N ASP A 516 1.69 -18.92 -0.35
CA ASP A 516 1.18 -19.17 1.01
C ASP A 516 0.03 -20.20 1.03
N VAL A 517 -0.35 -20.79 -0.10
CA VAL A 517 -1.30 -21.91 -0.14
C VAL A 517 -0.63 -23.19 0.37
N ILE A 518 -1.30 -23.88 1.27
CA ILE A 518 -0.83 -25.11 1.91
C ILE A 518 -1.57 -26.32 1.29
N ASN A 519 -0.82 -27.36 0.95
CA ASN A 519 -1.41 -28.58 0.40
C ASN A 519 -1.51 -29.67 1.49
N VAL A 520 -2.66 -29.77 2.12
CA VAL A 520 -2.92 -30.75 3.17
C VAL A 520 -3.68 -31.94 2.59
N SER A 521 -3.02 -33.10 2.51
CA SER A 521 -3.64 -34.34 2.01
C SER A 521 -4.30 -34.19 0.62
N GLY A 522 -3.71 -33.37 -0.26
CA GLY A 522 -4.26 -33.10 -1.58
C GLY A 522 -5.28 -31.96 -1.65
N HIS A 523 -5.68 -31.39 -0.52
CA HIS A 523 -6.55 -30.21 -0.47
C HIS A 523 -5.69 -28.93 -0.41
N ARG A 524 -5.97 -28.01 -1.33
CA ARG A 524 -5.34 -26.67 -1.31
C ARG A 524 -6.10 -25.79 -0.33
N ILE A 525 -5.41 -25.29 0.69
CA ILE A 525 -5.98 -24.47 1.76
C ILE A 525 -5.27 -23.12 1.73
N GLY A 526 -6.02 -22.06 1.57
CA GLY A 526 -5.51 -20.70 1.73
C GLY A 526 -5.22 -20.40 3.20
N THR A 527 -4.05 -19.87 3.52
CA THR A 527 -3.72 -19.49 4.91
C THR A 527 -4.74 -18.52 5.47
N ALA A 528 -5.19 -17.55 4.65
CA ALA A 528 -6.16 -16.54 5.04
C ALA A 528 -7.52 -17.14 5.47
N GLU A 529 -7.94 -18.26 4.89
CA GLU A 529 -9.20 -18.91 5.27
C GLU A 529 -9.13 -19.47 6.69
N VAL A 530 -8.03 -20.15 7.04
CA VAL A 530 -7.82 -20.70 8.40
C VAL A 530 -7.58 -19.57 9.41
N GLU A 531 -6.84 -18.53 9.03
CA GLU A 531 -6.63 -17.33 9.84
C GLU A 531 -7.95 -16.64 10.17
N SER A 532 -8.83 -16.49 9.17
CA SER A 532 -10.16 -15.91 9.35
C SER A 532 -11.01 -16.74 10.30
N ALA A 533 -11.03 -18.06 10.15
CA ALA A 533 -11.77 -18.93 11.06
C ALA A 533 -11.25 -18.82 12.50
N LEU A 534 -9.94 -18.78 12.70
CA LEU A 534 -9.35 -18.61 14.04
C LEU A 534 -9.72 -17.26 14.67
N VAL A 535 -9.64 -16.17 13.89
CA VAL A 535 -9.99 -14.81 14.37
C VAL A 535 -11.49 -14.65 14.63
N GLY A 536 -12.34 -15.45 13.98
CA GLY A 536 -13.79 -15.53 14.29
C GLY A 536 -14.11 -16.09 15.69
N HIS A 537 -13.15 -16.69 16.38
CA HIS A 537 -13.31 -17.14 17.76
C HIS A 537 -13.08 -15.98 18.74
N ALA A 538 -14.00 -15.79 19.69
CA ALA A 538 -13.99 -14.65 20.62
C ALA A 538 -12.70 -14.49 21.45
N GLY A 539 -11.96 -15.57 21.67
CA GLY A 539 -10.69 -15.56 22.43
C GLY A 539 -9.47 -15.18 21.59
N VAL A 540 -9.60 -15.05 20.26
CA VAL A 540 -8.47 -14.82 19.34
C VAL A 540 -8.44 -13.37 18.85
N ALA A 541 -7.30 -12.71 19.02
CA ALA A 541 -7.08 -11.36 18.51
C ALA A 541 -6.48 -11.37 17.10
N GLU A 542 -5.49 -12.24 16.87
CA GLU A 542 -4.80 -12.38 15.59
C GLU A 542 -4.36 -13.83 15.38
N ALA A 543 -4.25 -14.22 14.12
CA ALA A 543 -3.67 -15.50 13.75
C ALA A 543 -2.83 -15.38 12.48
N ALA A 544 -1.78 -16.20 12.39
CA ALA A 544 -1.03 -16.42 11.16
C ALA A 544 -0.82 -17.93 10.98
N VAL A 545 -1.02 -18.40 9.76
CA VAL A 545 -0.95 -19.81 9.41
C VAL A 545 0.14 -20.04 8.39
N VAL A 546 0.93 -21.09 8.61
CA VAL A 546 1.97 -21.54 7.65
C VAL A 546 1.92 -23.05 7.49
N GLY A 547 2.33 -23.52 6.33
CA GLY A 547 2.58 -24.94 6.11
C GLY A 547 3.92 -25.37 6.70
N PHE A 548 3.97 -26.59 7.22
CA PHE A 548 5.22 -27.25 7.61
C PHE A 548 5.20 -28.70 7.12
N PRO A 549 6.38 -29.34 6.91
CA PRO A 549 6.45 -30.73 6.49
C PRO A 549 5.75 -31.65 7.49
N HIS A 550 4.87 -32.54 7.01
CA HIS A 550 4.13 -33.49 7.81
C HIS A 550 4.19 -34.89 7.18
N ASP A 551 4.65 -35.89 7.91
CA ASP A 551 4.95 -37.23 7.40
C ASP A 551 3.78 -37.93 6.69
N VAL A 552 2.54 -37.68 7.15
CA VAL A 552 1.33 -38.34 6.63
C VAL A 552 0.58 -37.46 5.62
N LYS A 553 0.52 -36.15 5.86
CA LYS A 553 -0.31 -35.21 5.07
C LYS A 553 0.45 -34.51 3.95
N GLY A 554 1.77 -34.70 3.86
CA GLY A 554 2.68 -33.93 3.03
C GLY A 554 2.98 -32.56 3.66
N GLN A 555 1.95 -31.74 3.88
CA GLN A 555 2.04 -30.53 4.69
C GLN A 555 0.99 -30.55 5.81
N GLY A 556 1.37 -30.02 6.96
CA GLY A 556 0.48 -29.75 8.09
C GLY A 556 0.27 -28.25 8.27
N LEU A 557 -0.72 -27.89 9.09
CA LEU A 557 -1.06 -26.53 9.43
C LEU A 557 -0.45 -26.13 10.77
N TRP A 558 0.46 -25.16 10.76
CA TRP A 558 1.00 -24.54 11.97
C TRP A 558 0.40 -23.16 12.14
N CYS A 559 -0.37 -22.98 13.22
CA CYS A 559 -1.08 -21.76 13.50
C CYS A 559 -0.43 -21.00 14.66
N TYR A 560 0.03 -19.80 14.42
CA TYR A 560 0.47 -18.85 15.45
C TYR A 560 -0.73 -18.00 15.85
N VAL A 561 -1.09 -18.04 17.13
CA VAL A 561 -2.31 -17.40 17.63
C VAL A 561 -1.99 -16.41 18.74
N THR A 562 -2.39 -15.16 18.54
CA THR A 562 -2.38 -14.11 19.56
C THR A 562 -3.77 -14.01 20.17
N LEU A 563 -3.85 -14.13 21.49
CA LEU A 563 -5.11 -14.10 22.24
C LEU A 563 -5.54 -12.66 22.54
N GLN A 564 -6.83 -12.49 22.85
CA GLN A 564 -7.35 -11.27 23.46
C GLN A 564 -6.68 -11.01 24.81
N ALA A 565 -6.64 -9.75 25.23
CA ALA A 565 -5.85 -9.31 26.40
C ALA A 565 -6.27 -9.98 27.72
N ASP A 566 -7.53 -10.39 27.84
CA ASP A 566 -8.14 -11.00 29.01
C ASP A 566 -8.21 -12.54 28.94
N VAL A 567 -7.70 -13.15 27.87
CA VAL A 567 -7.75 -14.59 27.63
C VAL A 567 -6.41 -15.25 27.93
N GLN A 568 -6.44 -16.33 28.71
CA GLN A 568 -5.22 -17.07 29.07
C GLN A 568 -4.96 -18.23 28.10
N PRO A 569 -3.69 -18.51 27.77
CA PRO A 569 -3.30 -19.62 26.92
C PRO A 569 -3.41 -20.94 27.67
N THR A 570 -4.42 -21.75 27.35
CA THR A 570 -4.63 -23.06 27.95
C THR A 570 -4.71 -24.16 26.90
N ASP A 571 -4.51 -25.44 27.32
CA ASP A 571 -4.65 -26.58 26.41
C ASP A 571 -6.11 -26.84 26.03
N GLU A 572 -7.06 -26.53 26.93
CA GLU A 572 -8.48 -26.59 26.65
C GLU A 572 -8.89 -25.65 25.53
N LEU A 573 -8.40 -24.39 25.57
CA LEU A 573 -8.63 -23.41 24.51
C LEU A 573 -7.97 -23.84 23.19
N ARG A 574 -6.77 -24.43 23.25
CA ARG A 574 -6.12 -25.00 22.06
C ARG A 574 -7.00 -26.07 21.40
N ALA A 575 -7.51 -26.99 22.17
CA ALA A 575 -8.41 -28.04 21.69
C ALA A 575 -9.75 -27.47 21.19
N GLU A 576 -10.25 -26.39 21.81
CA GLU A 576 -11.44 -25.67 21.36
C GLU A 576 -11.23 -25.03 20.01
N LEU A 577 -10.12 -24.32 19.80
CA LEU A 577 -9.79 -23.69 18.52
C LEU A 577 -9.63 -24.70 17.37
N VAL A 578 -9.03 -25.88 17.65
CA VAL A 578 -8.98 -26.95 16.64
C VAL A 578 -10.39 -27.44 16.27
N ARG A 579 -11.29 -27.61 17.23
CA ARG A 579 -12.69 -28.00 16.97
C ARG A 579 -13.43 -26.89 16.23
N TRP A 580 -13.19 -25.63 16.59
CA TRP A 580 -13.77 -24.45 15.95
C TRP A 580 -13.42 -24.39 14.47
N VAL A 581 -12.12 -24.47 14.10
CA VAL A 581 -11.71 -24.47 12.69
C VAL A 581 -12.29 -25.67 11.93
N ARG A 582 -12.36 -26.84 12.54
CA ARG A 582 -13.01 -28.03 11.94
C ARG A 582 -14.49 -27.80 11.67
N GLN A 583 -15.18 -27.07 12.51
CA GLN A 583 -16.60 -26.75 12.36
C GLN A 583 -16.80 -25.69 11.26
N GLU A 584 -15.98 -24.65 11.25
CA GLU A 584 -16.10 -23.52 10.30
C GLU A 584 -15.69 -23.90 8.87
N ILE A 585 -14.60 -24.67 8.70
CA ILE A 585 -14.06 -24.97 7.36
C ILE A 585 -14.23 -26.46 7.03
N GLY A 586 -13.87 -27.33 7.94
CA GLY A 586 -13.90 -28.78 7.72
C GLY A 586 -12.71 -29.52 8.36
N PRO A 587 -12.79 -30.87 8.46
CA PRO A 587 -11.75 -31.66 9.13
C PRO A 587 -10.36 -31.56 8.48
N PHE A 588 -10.29 -31.30 7.19
CA PHE A 588 -9.04 -31.20 6.42
C PHE A 588 -8.25 -29.93 6.74
N ALA A 589 -8.91 -28.88 7.24
CA ALA A 589 -8.30 -27.61 7.63
C ALA A 589 -7.97 -27.51 9.14
N ALA A 590 -8.11 -28.63 9.87
CA ALA A 590 -7.82 -28.64 11.30
C ALA A 590 -6.34 -28.33 11.56
N PRO A 591 -6.00 -27.35 12.42
CA PRO A 591 -4.63 -27.10 12.84
C PRO A 591 -3.95 -28.35 13.42
N ASP A 592 -2.75 -28.64 12.93
CA ASP A 592 -1.91 -29.70 13.51
C ASP A 592 -1.16 -29.16 14.73
N VAL A 593 -0.73 -27.92 14.68
CA VAL A 593 -0.06 -27.23 15.76
C VAL A 593 -0.67 -25.85 15.96
N ILE A 594 -1.00 -25.51 17.21
CA ILE A 594 -1.30 -24.13 17.61
C ILE A 594 -0.20 -23.69 18.59
N GLN A 595 0.54 -22.68 18.20
CA GLN A 595 1.55 -22.02 19.03
C GLN A 595 1.02 -20.67 19.49
N TRP A 596 1.03 -20.45 20.79
CA TRP A 596 0.69 -19.13 21.34
C TRP A 596 1.78 -18.12 20.97
N ALA A 597 1.36 -16.97 20.48
CA ALA A 597 2.22 -15.89 20.06
C ALA A 597 1.83 -14.60 20.79
N PRO A 598 2.72 -13.97 21.56
CA PRO A 598 2.42 -12.67 22.18
C PRO A 598 2.25 -11.58 21.12
N GLY A 599 2.83 -11.78 19.94
CA GLY A 599 2.67 -10.99 18.73
C GLY A 599 3.12 -11.77 17.52
N LEU A 600 2.80 -11.27 16.32
CA LEU A 600 3.24 -11.85 15.05
C LEU A 600 4.41 -11.05 14.47
N PRO A 601 5.40 -11.70 13.83
CA PRO A 601 6.49 -11.00 13.16
C PRO A 601 5.91 -10.25 11.95
N LYS A 602 5.91 -8.95 12.04
CA LYS A 602 5.36 -8.06 11.02
C LYS A 602 6.43 -7.14 10.48
N THR A 603 6.30 -6.80 9.22
CA THR A 603 6.98 -5.62 8.70
C THR A 603 6.44 -4.39 9.43
N ARG A 604 7.16 -3.29 9.35
CA ARG A 604 6.70 -2.01 9.92
C ARG A 604 5.46 -1.44 9.23
N SER A 605 5.09 -1.95 8.07
CA SER A 605 3.79 -1.69 7.42
C SER A 605 2.65 -2.55 7.97
N GLY A 606 2.94 -3.44 8.92
CA GLY A 606 1.96 -4.36 9.51
C GLY A 606 1.80 -5.69 8.77
N LYS A 607 2.47 -5.90 7.64
CA LYS A 607 2.39 -7.17 6.89
C LYS A 607 3.09 -8.29 7.64
N ILE A 608 2.38 -9.40 7.87
CA ILE A 608 2.92 -10.60 8.53
C ILE A 608 4.03 -11.22 7.66
N MET A 609 5.15 -11.52 8.28
CA MET A 609 6.31 -12.13 7.63
C MET A 609 6.23 -13.66 7.71
N ARG A 610 5.29 -14.27 6.96
CA ARG A 610 5.03 -15.71 6.97
C ARG A 610 6.27 -16.54 6.65
N ARG A 611 7.20 -16.01 5.86
CA ARG A 611 8.49 -16.68 5.60
C ARG A 611 9.25 -16.99 6.88
N ILE A 612 9.30 -16.05 7.82
CA ILE A 612 9.97 -16.25 9.11
C ILE A 612 9.19 -17.28 9.94
N LEU A 613 7.87 -17.15 10.01
CA LEU A 613 7.00 -18.10 10.73
C LEU A 613 7.16 -19.53 10.19
N ARG A 614 7.24 -19.68 8.85
CA ARG A 614 7.46 -20.98 8.20
C ARG A 614 8.80 -21.59 8.61
N LYS A 615 9.87 -20.80 8.60
CA LYS A 615 11.20 -21.25 9.04
C LYS A 615 11.22 -21.68 10.50
N ILE A 616 10.54 -20.95 11.37
CA ILE A 616 10.37 -21.34 12.78
C ILE A 616 9.59 -22.66 12.89
N ALA A 617 8.47 -22.81 12.16
CA ALA A 617 7.67 -24.05 12.14
C ALA A 617 8.49 -25.26 11.64
N GLU A 618 9.33 -25.07 10.63
CA GLU A 618 10.25 -26.09 10.09
C GLU A 618 11.43 -26.41 11.04
N GLY A 619 11.67 -25.60 12.07
CA GLY A 619 12.81 -25.74 12.97
C GLY A 619 14.13 -25.20 12.39
N ASP A 620 14.09 -24.52 11.24
CA ASP A 620 15.26 -23.91 10.58
C ASP A 620 15.45 -22.47 11.04
N VAL A 621 15.85 -22.30 12.29
CA VAL A 621 16.08 -20.97 12.89
C VAL A 621 17.43 -20.34 12.49
N SER A 622 18.32 -21.11 11.84
CA SER A 622 19.62 -20.61 11.40
C SER A 622 19.55 -19.82 10.10
N SER A 623 18.47 -19.94 9.32
CA SER A 623 18.29 -19.33 8.00
C SER A 623 17.01 -18.50 7.89
N LEU A 624 16.70 -17.68 8.89
CA LEU A 624 15.50 -16.83 8.90
C LEU A 624 15.48 -15.80 7.75
N GLY A 625 16.61 -15.60 7.07
CA GLY A 625 16.76 -14.65 5.97
C GLY A 625 16.71 -13.20 6.44
N ASP A 626 16.33 -12.27 5.55
CA ASP A 626 16.30 -10.85 5.88
C ASP A 626 15.22 -10.54 6.92
N THR A 627 15.67 -10.18 8.13
CA THR A 627 14.86 -9.73 9.27
C THR A 627 14.89 -8.20 9.43
N SER A 628 15.61 -7.49 8.57
CA SER A 628 15.85 -6.04 8.67
C SER A 628 14.57 -5.19 8.56
N THR A 629 13.52 -5.77 8.01
CA THR A 629 12.21 -5.11 7.82
C THR A 629 11.24 -5.34 8.98
N LEU A 630 11.61 -6.12 10.00
CA LEU A 630 10.77 -6.37 11.17
C LEU A 630 10.48 -5.09 11.96
N ALA A 631 9.23 -4.96 12.38
CA ALA A 631 8.81 -3.88 13.28
C ALA A 631 9.41 -4.06 14.68
N ASP A 632 9.40 -5.30 15.16
CA ASP A 632 9.95 -5.71 16.44
C ASP A 632 10.67 -7.06 16.30
N PRO A 633 12.00 -7.07 16.29
CA PRO A 633 12.77 -8.31 16.22
C PRO A 633 12.60 -9.24 17.44
N ALA A 634 12.28 -8.69 18.63
CA ALA A 634 12.11 -9.49 19.85
C ALA A 634 10.97 -10.51 19.75
N VAL A 635 9.96 -10.22 18.93
CA VAL A 635 8.86 -11.15 18.64
C VAL A 635 9.39 -12.47 18.03
N VAL A 636 10.40 -12.39 17.18
CA VAL A 636 10.99 -13.58 16.54
C VAL A 636 11.74 -14.43 17.58
N ASP A 637 12.54 -13.77 18.43
CA ASP A 637 13.28 -14.45 19.51
C ASP A 637 12.33 -15.20 20.45
N ASP A 638 11.22 -14.56 20.79
CA ASP A 638 10.19 -15.14 21.65
C ASP A 638 9.49 -16.35 20.99
N LEU A 639 9.12 -16.25 19.71
CA LEU A 639 8.52 -17.34 18.95
C LEU A 639 9.47 -18.53 18.78
N VAL A 640 10.77 -18.27 18.63
CA VAL A 640 11.80 -19.32 18.58
C VAL A 640 11.96 -20.00 19.94
N ALA A 641 12.04 -19.20 21.02
CA ALA A 641 12.20 -19.71 22.38
C ALA A 641 10.99 -20.57 22.84
N ASN A 642 9.80 -20.22 22.40
CA ASN A 642 8.54 -20.89 22.76
C ASN A 642 8.00 -21.82 21.66
N ARG A 643 8.85 -22.26 20.73
CA ARG A 643 8.44 -23.18 19.67
C ARG A 643 7.90 -24.50 20.27
N VAL A 644 6.73 -24.91 19.80
CA VAL A 644 6.07 -26.16 20.21
C VAL A 644 6.63 -27.33 19.41
N GLY A 645 7.12 -28.37 20.05
CA GLY A 645 7.59 -29.60 19.39
C GLY A 645 9.09 -29.77 19.36
#